data_8955a74df23354177c40ab59f47333f4
#
_entry.id   8955a74df23354177c40ab59f47333f4
#
_cell.length_a   1.000
_cell.length_b   1.000
_cell.length_c   1.000
_cell.angle_alpha   90.00
_cell.angle_beta   90.00
_cell.angle_gamma   90.00
#
_symmetry.space_group_name_H-M   'P 1'
#
loop_
_entity.id
_entity.type
_entity.pdbx_description
1 polymer ?
#
loop_
_entity_poly.entity_id
_entity_poly.type
_entity_poly.pdbx_seq_one_letter_code
_entity_poly.pdbx_strand_id
1 'polypeptide(L)'
;MRGHLQSDRRFGLAAACIFVMLTAAVAQKRGKIEGKITRASPDVTVVVLNQVTSHITRARTTADGSYSVSVRPGAYRVSVARPYVARFDQAKNYGRHALIRDDALENVIVSEGETTTIDFAVEKTKEEPLTTVVPRKPPGAAGATTVESEPQTEADRREVRDRWRIGFPEYDRYGDKGARGRDIPFRKGHWYDPYNQSWLKGDYPIIGNKVFMILSAVSSTTVELSRTPKPSDVSSARPGSAEFFGKPEQLAVNQLFQFTFEMFHGDSTFRPRDWALKLSPTISLPNYLNARETGVVNIDVRRGSTRTDTQVSLEEAFAEVKLFDLNDNFDFVSARVGIQPFVSDFRGFIFSDNNLGARIFGSFDNNRYQFNTAYFAQLEKDTNSGLNRFDRRQQNVYVANLFRQDFIRKGYTIQASALYNDDRRNVQYDRNGFLVRPALIGDVRPHAIKVGYVGINGDGHLGRLNLTNSYYYAFGRDDRNPIAGRPVHVSSQMAAVETSIDHDYLRFRGSFFWAQGDKNPTDSQANGFDAIFDDPNFVGGQFSFWNRNGIRLTQTGVGLVQANSILPSLRSSKIEGQANFVNPGIFIYNAGVDVEVTQRIKAVLNLNYLRFHRTEPLEYVLFQNRIRHEIGWDLSLGVAYRPLLINNVTMTFGAATLKPGRGFRDIYTDANRDCPPNLIEFCTPDDVNINPNKLLFNLFGQVKFIF
;
A
#
# COMPACT_ATOMS: atom_id res chain seq x y z
N MET A 1 6.35 -40.40 -21.80
CA MET A 1 7.43 -39.84 -20.99
C MET A 1 8.42 -39.01 -21.82
N ARG A 2 7.99 -37.98 -22.52
CA ARG A 2 8.88 -37.03 -23.27
C ARG A 2 8.23 -35.64 -23.46
N GLY A 3 7.62 -35.09 -22.43
CA GLY A 3 6.93 -33.78 -22.53
C GLY A 3 7.18 -32.78 -21.38
N HIS A 4 7.83 -33.19 -20.33
CA HIS A 4 7.94 -32.34 -19.10
C HIS A 4 9.28 -31.60 -18.91
N LEU A 5 10.27 -31.80 -19.81
CA LEU A 5 11.60 -31.19 -19.65
C LEU A 5 11.80 -29.85 -20.40
N GLN A 6 10.81 -29.40 -21.17
CA GLN A 6 10.96 -28.16 -21.96
C GLN A 6 10.39 -26.91 -21.26
N SER A 7 9.53 -27.03 -20.23
CA SER A 7 8.98 -25.86 -19.53
C SER A 7 9.97 -25.28 -18.51
N ASP A 8 10.79 -26.10 -17.87
CA ASP A 8 11.70 -25.63 -16.83
C ASP A 8 12.91 -24.82 -17.35
N ARG A 9 13.28 -25.03 -18.63
CA ARG A 9 14.38 -24.25 -19.25
C ARG A 9 13.96 -22.83 -19.67
N ARG A 10 12.68 -22.58 -19.96
CA ARG A 10 12.21 -21.24 -20.37
C ARG A 10 12.04 -20.29 -19.18
N PHE A 11 11.73 -20.80 -18.00
CA PHE A 11 11.64 -19.98 -16.78
C PHE A 11 13.01 -19.59 -16.22
N GLY A 12 13.99 -20.45 -16.32
CA GLY A 12 15.38 -20.13 -15.95
C GLY A 12 15.99 -19.03 -16.84
N LEU A 13 15.62 -18.98 -18.12
CA LEU A 13 16.13 -17.94 -19.03
C LEU A 13 15.49 -16.57 -18.77
N ALA A 14 14.22 -16.51 -18.41
CA ALA A 14 13.54 -15.24 -18.11
C ALA A 14 14.07 -14.62 -16.81
N ALA A 15 14.29 -15.43 -15.78
CA ALA A 15 14.90 -14.96 -14.53
C ALA A 15 16.38 -14.56 -14.70
N ALA A 16 17.12 -15.30 -15.55
CA ALA A 16 18.50 -14.96 -15.89
C ALA A 16 18.59 -13.68 -16.74
N CYS A 17 17.65 -13.45 -17.67
CA CYS A 17 17.61 -12.21 -18.46
C CYS A 17 17.29 -10.98 -17.61
N ILE A 18 16.42 -11.09 -16.60
CA ILE A 18 16.13 -9.98 -15.69
C ILE A 18 17.35 -9.71 -14.76
N PHE A 19 18.07 -10.76 -14.33
CA PHE A 19 19.28 -10.61 -13.51
C PHE A 19 20.47 -10.09 -14.34
N VAL A 20 20.57 -10.47 -15.62
CA VAL A 20 21.63 -9.98 -16.54
C VAL A 20 21.36 -8.53 -16.96
N MET A 21 20.09 -8.07 -17.06
CA MET A 21 19.82 -6.65 -17.28
C MET A 21 20.12 -5.77 -16.07
N LEU A 22 20.12 -6.31 -14.85
CA LEU A 22 20.52 -5.60 -13.64
C LEU A 22 22.04 -5.62 -13.37
N THR A 23 22.79 -6.56 -13.98
CA THR A 23 24.26 -6.66 -13.81
C THR A 23 25.07 -6.07 -14.95
N ALA A 24 24.45 -5.70 -16.07
CA ALA A 24 25.08 -5.00 -17.18
C ALA A 24 25.14 -3.47 -16.99
N ALA A 25 25.28 -2.97 -15.77
CA ALA A 25 25.94 -1.70 -15.56
C ALA A 25 27.44 -1.94 -15.81
N VAL A 26 27.81 -2.03 -17.08
CA VAL A 26 29.22 -1.94 -17.50
C VAL A 26 29.78 -0.72 -16.79
N ALA A 27 30.84 -0.91 -16.02
CA ALA A 27 31.56 0.18 -15.37
C ALA A 27 32.15 1.09 -16.44
N GLN A 28 31.32 2.03 -16.97
CA GLN A 28 31.77 3.04 -17.91
C GLN A 28 32.88 3.83 -17.22
N LYS A 29 34.04 3.91 -17.87
CA LYS A 29 35.12 4.78 -17.38
C LYS A 29 34.59 6.20 -17.32
N ARG A 30 34.74 6.83 -16.16
CA ARG A 30 34.30 8.22 -15.95
C ARG A 30 35.19 9.15 -16.79
N GLY A 31 34.57 10.15 -17.38
CA GLY A 31 35.29 11.30 -17.92
C GLY A 31 35.54 12.35 -16.83
N LYS A 32 36.27 13.38 -17.15
CA LYS A 32 36.68 14.42 -16.21
C LYS A 32 36.39 15.81 -16.79
N ILE A 33 35.85 16.70 -15.96
CA ILE A 33 35.78 18.13 -16.25
C ILE A 33 36.75 18.81 -15.28
N GLU A 34 37.69 19.55 -15.81
CA GLU A 34 38.66 20.35 -15.03
C GLU A 34 38.89 21.70 -15.63
N GLY A 35 39.46 22.60 -14.86
CA GLY A 35 39.78 23.96 -15.38
C GLY A 35 40.26 24.86 -14.27
N LYS A 36 40.55 26.11 -14.65
CA LYS A 36 40.99 27.15 -13.74
C LYS A 36 40.03 28.34 -13.78
N ILE A 37 39.69 28.81 -12.59
CA ILE A 37 38.84 30.00 -12.44
C ILE A 37 39.76 31.21 -12.19
N THR A 38 39.67 32.21 -13.05
CA THR A 38 40.39 33.49 -12.89
C THR A 38 39.55 34.44 -12.05
N ARG A 39 40.22 35.24 -11.19
CA ARG A 39 39.61 36.20 -10.24
C ARG A 39 38.81 35.54 -9.10
N ALA A 40 39.07 34.29 -8.76
CA ALA A 40 38.41 33.61 -7.66
C ALA A 40 39.10 33.88 -6.33
N SER A 41 38.28 34.07 -5.26
CA SER A 41 38.67 33.77 -3.91
C SER A 41 38.80 32.25 -3.76
N PRO A 42 39.70 31.72 -2.91
CA PRO A 42 39.65 30.29 -2.61
C PRO A 42 38.27 29.94 -2.07
N ASP A 43 37.66 28.89 -2.62
CA ASP A 43 36.35 28.37 -2.20
C ASP A 43 35.13 28.69 -3.08
N VAL A 44 35.31 28.87 -4.38
CA VAL A 44 34.21 28.90 -5.33
C VAL A 44 33.72 27.48 -5.64
N THR A 45 32.43 27.26 -5.53
CA THR A 45 31.84 25.95 -5.87
C THR A 45 31.37 25.93 -7.32
N VAL A 46 31.99 25.07 -8.13
CA VAL A 46 31.58 24.79 -9.53
C VAL A 46 30.47 23.74 -9.48
N VAL A 47 29.39 24.01 -10.19
CA VAL A 47 28.20 23.15 -10.29
C VAL A 47 28.16 22.57 -11.71
N VAL A 48 28.17 21.24 -11.80
CA VAL A 48 28.10 20.48 -13.05
C VAL A 48 26.80 19.67 -13.06
N LEU A 49 25.89 20.06 -13.92
CA LEU A 49 24.57 19.44 -14.07
C LEU A 49 24.54 18.57 -15.32
N ASN A 50 24.23 17.29 -15.18
CA ASN A 50 23.97 16.43 -16.32
C ASN A 50 22.59 16.79 -16.93
N GLN A 51 22.60 17.21 -18.20
CA GLN A 51 21.39 17.71 -18.88
C GLN A 51 20.35 16.62 -19.21
N VAL A 52 20.76 15.34 -19.19
CA VAL A 52 19.86 14.21 -19.46
C VAL A 52 19.27 13.62 -18.17
N THR A 53 20.13 13.45 -17.15
CA THR A 53 19.74 12.78 -15.88
C THR A 53 19.40 13.77 -14.76
N SER A 54 19.61 15.09 -14.97
CA SER A 54 19.49 16.15 -13.96
C SER A 54 20.36 15.94 -12.72
N HIS A 55 21.38 15.08 -12.79
CA HIS A 55 22.29 14.83 -11.68
C HIS A 55 23.27 15.98 -11.52
N ILE A 56 23.38 16.51 -10.31
CA ILE A 56 24.29 17.64 -9.98
C ILE A 56 25.53 17.10 -9.27
N THR A 57 26.69 17.40 -9.82
CA THR A 57 28.00 17.19 -9.17
C THR A 57 28.63 18.53 -8.84
N ARG A 58 29.25 18.68 -7.67
CA ARG A 58 29.88 19.92 -7.22
C ARG A 58 31.36 19.68 -6.98
N ALA A 59 32.19 20.63 -7.39
CA ALA A 59 33.61 20.70 -7.07
C ALA A 59 33.95 22.05 -6.45
N ARG A 60 34.84 22.08 -5.44
CA ARG A 60 35.37 23.32 -4.88
C ARG A 60 36.68 23.64 -5.54
N THR A 61 36.99 24.92 -5.73
CA THR A 61 38.27 25.35 -6.23
C THR A 61 39.34 25.20 -5.14
N THR A 62 40.51 24.82 -5.57
CA THR A 62 41.75 24.84 -4.77
C THR A 62 42.29 26.28 -4.59
N ALA A 63 43.30 26.49 -3.76
CA ALA A 63 43.85 27.81 -3.47
C ALA A 63 44.43 28.52 -4.69
N ASP A 64 44.80 27.79 -5.74
CA ASP A 64 45.30 28.33 -7.03
C ASP A 64 44.17 28.56 -8.06
N GLY A 65 42.89 28.34 -7.66
CA GLY A 65 41.70 28.51 -8.51
C GLY A 65 41.40 27.33 -9.42
N SER A 66 42.12 26.20 -9.31
CA SER A 66 41.85 25.03 -10.13
C SER A 66 40.70 24.21 -9.55
N TYR A 67 39.95 23.55 -10.42
CA TYR A 67 38.88 22.59 -10.02
C TYR A 67 38.91 21.34 -10.90
N SER A 68 38.36 20.26 -10.37
CA SER A 68 38.29 18.99 -11.08
C SER A 68 37.10 18.17 -10.59
N VAL A 69 36.31 17.61 -11.52
CA VAL A 69 35.18 16.78 -11.22
C VAL A 69 35.13 15.57 -12.15
N SER A 70 34.95 14.38 -11.59
CA SER A 70 34.79 13.14 -12.34
C SER A 70 33.31 12.84 -12.58
N VAL A 71 32.91 12.75 -13.83
CA VAL A 71 31.51 12.59 -14.26
C VAL A 71 31.36 11.40 -15.21
N ARG A 72 30.15 10.90 -15.40
CA ARG A 72 29.87 9.88 -16.42
C ARG A 72 29.89 10.53 -17.80
N PRO A 73 30.11 9.77 -18.89
CA PRO A 73 29.96 10.30 -20.23
C PRO A 73 28.56 10.90 -20.46
N GLY A 74 28.49 12.07 -21.11
CA GLY A 74 27.22 12.74 -21.33
C GLY A 74 27.34 14.23 -21.64
N ALA A 75 26.21 14.91 -21.75
CA ALA A 75 26.11 16.37 -21.95
C ALA A 75 25.88 17.08 -20.61
N TYR A 76 26.63 18.16 -20.37
CA TYR A 76 26.64 18.85 -19.08
C TYR A 76 26.42 20.36 -19.22
N ARG A 77 25.79 20.94 -18.20
CA ARG A 77 25.78 22.36 -17.95
C ARG A 77 26.77 22.66 -16.81
N VAL A 78 27.66 23.62 -17.04
CA VAL A 78 28.69 24.06 -16.08
C VAL A 78 28.38 25.47 -15.64
N SER A 79 28.28 25.71 -14.33
CA SER A 79 27.99 27.02 -13.73
C SER A 79 28.71 27.14 -12.38
N VAL A 80 28.50 28.23 -11.65
CA VAL A 80 29.02 28.41 -10.29
C VAL A 80 27.89 28.66 -9.28
N ALA A 81 28.15 28.32 -8.01
CA ALA A 81 27.18 28.58 -6.95
C ALA A 81 27.25 30.07 -6.51
N ARG A 82 26.08 30.60 -6.12
CA ARG A 82 26.02 31.94 -5.48
C ARG A 82 26.96 32.00 -4.27
N PRO A 83 27.60 33.15 -3.97
CA PRO A 83 27.34 34.50 -4.51
C PRO A 83 28.13 34.88 -5.77
N TYR A 84 28.64 33.95 -6.51
CA TYR A 84 29.44 34.18 -7.71
C TYR A 84 28.59 33.97 -8.99
N VAL A 85 28.98 34.69 -10.06
CA VAL A 85 28.44 34.55 -11.43
C VAL A 85 29.60 34.17 -12.33
N ALA A 86 29.42 33.14 -13.15
CA ALA A 86 30.42 32.71 -14.12
C ALA A 86 30.41 33.63 -15.37
N ARG A 87 31.61 33.94 -15.87
CA ARG A 87 31.80 34.68 -17.13
C ARG A 87 32.64 33.85 -18.07
N PHE A 88 32.00 33.34 -19.11
CA PHE A 88 32.66 32.52 -20.13
C PHE A 88 33.10 33.43 -21.30
N ASP A 89 34.29 33.17 -21.80
CA ASP A 89 34.87 33.91 -22.91
C ASP A 89 34.32 33.40 -24.25
N GLN A 90 33.61 34.24 -24.99
CA GLN A 90 33.04 33.91 -26.30
C GLN A 90 34.09 33.56 -27.36
N ALA A 91 35.33 34.03 -27.20
CA ALA A 91 36.43 33.74 -28.11
C ALA A 91 37.08 32.35 -27.84
N LYS A 92 36.77 31.70 -26.70
CA LYS A 92 37.29 30.37 -26.34
C LYS A 92 36.40 29.28 -26.91
N ASN A 93 37.05 28.25 -27.46
CA ASN A 93 36.36 27.06 -27.95
C ASN A 93 36.21 26.05 -26.82
N TYR A 94 35.00 25.86 -26.30
CA TYR A 94 34.64 24.90 -25.25
C TYR A 94 34.16 23.54 -25.78
N GLY A 95 34.23 23.34 -27.12
CA GLY A 95 33.75 22.13 -27.79
C GLY A 95 32.67 22.40 -28.84
N ARG A 96 32.51 21.47 -29.78
CA ARG A 96 31.63 21.64 -30.99
C ARG A 96 30.18 22.00 -30.69
N HIS A 97 29.68 21.66 -29.51
CA HIS A 97 28.27 21.79 -29.16
C HIS A 97 28.02 22.67 -27.92
N ALA A 98 29.08 23.17 -27.30
CA ALA A 98 28.96 24.02 -26.13
C ALA A 98 28.42 25.40 -26.48
N LEU A 99 27.42 25.87 -25.73
CA LEU A 99 26.77 27.15 -25.87
C LEU A 99 26.88 27.95 -24.58
N ILE A 100 27.29 29.21 -24.68
CA ILE A 100 27.28 30.15 -23.56
C ILE A 100 25.85 30.70 -23.44
N ARG A 101 25.23 30.46 -22.30
CA ARG A 101 23.93 31.05 -21.93
C ARG A 101 24.05 31.71 -20.56
N ASP A 102 23.83 33.01 -20.53
CA ASP A 102 23.87 33.84 -19.33
C ASP A 102 25.16 33.59 -18.50
N ASP A 103 25.05 32.93 -17.38
CA ASP A 103 26.12 32.62 -16.43
C ASP A 103 26.52 31.13 -16.43
N ALA A 104 26.15 30.39 -17.46
CA ALA A 104 26.40 28.96 -17.60
C ALA A 104 26.90 28.58 -18.99
N LEU A 105 27.67 27.51 -19.06
CA LEU A 105 28.06 26.84 -20.29
C LEU A 105 27.26 25.58 -20.46
N GLU A 106 26.41 25.51 -21.49
CA GLU A 106 25.53 24.38 -21.79
C GLU A 106 26.11 23.46 -22.87
N ASN A 107 25.61 22.23 -22.95
CA ASN A 107 26.00 21.20 -23.93
C ASN A 107 27.49 20.89 -23.96
N VAL A 108 28.14 20.90 -22.81
CA VAL A 108 29.51 20.41 -22.64
C VAL A 108 29.51 18.88 -22.77
N ILE A 109 30.06 18.36 -23.85
CA ILE A 109 30.13 16.90 -24.08
C ILE A 109 31.36 16.34 -23.39
N VAL A 110 31.16 15.32 -22.58
CA VAL A 110 32.23 14.58 -21.92
C VAL A 110 32.17 13.13 -22.39
N SER A 111 33.25 12.68 -23.06
CA SER A 111 33.38 11.29 -23.54
C SER A 111 34.00 10.40 -22.48
N GLU A 112 33.93 9.11 -22.69
CA GLU A 112 34.47 8.11 -21.78
C GLU A 112 35.99 8.19 -21.69
N GLY A 113 36.52 8.40 -20.48
CA GLY A 113 37.94 8.49 -20.21
C GLY A 113 38.60 9.79 -20.65
N GLU A 114 37.88 10.71 -21.28
CA GLU A 114 38.41 12.00 -21.73
C GLU A 114 38.35 13.08 -20.64
N THR A 115 39.25 14.05 -20.73
CA THR A 115 39.27 15.24 -19.87
C THR A 115 38.85 16.44 -20.69
N THR A 116 37.79 17.11 -20.28
CA THR A 116 37.32 18.39 -20.87
C THR A 116 37.79 19.55 -20.00
N THR A 117 38.61 20.43 -20.53
CA THR A 117 39.15 21.59 -19.81
C THR A 117 38.31 22.84 -20.06
N ILE A 118 37.81 23.46 -18.98
CA ILE A 118 36.94 24.65 -19.05
C ILE A 118 37.48 25.70 -18.09
N ASP A 119 38.12 26.73 -18.63
CA ASP A 119 38.60 27.89 -17.86
C ASP A 119 37.63 29.07 -18.04
N PHE A 120 37.28 29.75 -16.96
CA PHE A 120 36.39 30.90 -16.98
C PHE A 120 36.68 31.86 -15.83
N ALA A 121 36.12 33.07 -15.92
CA ALA A 121 36.23 34.06 -14.86
C ALA A 121 34.98 34.05 -13.98
N VAL A 122 35.10 34.51 -12.74
CA VAL A 122 33.95 34.72 -11.85
C VAL A 122 33.94 36.14 -11.31
N GLU A 123 32.75 36.70 -11.16
CA GLU A 123 32.50 37.95 -10.49
C GLU A 123 31.63 37.74 -9.29
N LYS A 124 31.93 38.42 -8.17
CA LYS A 124 31.06 38.39 -6.99
C LYS A 124 29.85 39.24 -7.25
N THR A 125 28.66 38.71 -7.15
CA THR A 125 27.43 39.49 -7.25
C THR A 125 27.43 40.58 -6.18
N LYS A 126 27.19 41.82 -6.54
CA LYS A 126 26.94 42.88 -5.54
C LYS A 126 25.71 42.45 -4.77
N GLU A 127 25.85 42.29 -3.46
CA GLU A 127 24.72 42.07 -2.56
C GLU A 127 23.81 43.31 -2.67
N GLU A 128 22.70 43.18 -3.33
CA GLU A 128 21.60 44.11 -3.11
C GLU A 128 21.17 43.91 -1.64
N PRO A 129 20.98 44.97 -0.85
CA PRO A 129 20.56 44.82 0.54
C PRO A 129 19.27 44.00 0.55
N LEU A 130 19.26 42.94 1.37
CA LEU A 130 18.09 42.12 1.67
C LEU A 130 16.94 43.07 2.04
N THR A 131 16.10 43.40 1.10
CA THR A 131 14.78 43.93 1.40
C THR A 131 14.09 42.98 2.30
N THR A 132 13.71 43.44 3.47
CA THR A 132 12.97 42.78 4.52
C THR A 132 12.10 41.65 3.95
N VAL A 133 12.36 40.43 4.40
CA VAL A 133 11.56 39.25 4.05
C VAL A 133 10.14 39.52 4.54
N VAL A 134 9.30 40.03 3.68
CA VAL A 134 7.87 40.03 3.91
C VAL A 134 7.44 38.58 3.96
N PRO A 135 6.77 38.11 5.02
CA PRO A 135 6.30 36.73 5.09
C PRO A 135 5.51 36.43 3.83
N ARG A 136 5.97 35.47 3.01
CA ARG A 136 5.28 35.09 1.78
C ARG A 136 3.91 34.55 2.15
N LYS A 137 2.87 35.23 1.76
CA LYS A 137 1.51 34.73 1.87
C LYS A 137 1.37 33.51 0.95
N PRO A 138 0.59 32.50 1.34
CA PRO A 138 0.33 31.36 0.47
C PRO A 138 -0.20 31.80 -0.90
N PRO A 139 0.11 31.08 -1.98
CA PRO A 139 -0.46 31.36 -3.30
C PRO A 139 -1.98 31.43 -3.22
N GLY A 140 -2.58 32.50 -3.75
CA GLY A 140 -4.03 32.75 -3.70
C GLY A 140 -4.51 33.64 -2.53
N ALA A 141 -3.64 34.00 -1.58
CA ALA A 141 -3.99 34.99 -0.57
C ALA A 141 -3.98 36.40 -1.17
N ALA A 142 -4.95 37.24 -0.77
CA ALA A 142 -5.01 38.64 -1.23
C ALA A 142 -3.69 39.40 -0.94
N GLY A 143 -3.06 39.94 -1.97
CA GLY A 143 -1.75 40.60 -1.90
C GLY A 143 -0.55 39.65 -1.94
N ALA A 144 -0.72 38.39 -2.36
CA ALA A 144 0.41 37.53 -2.74
C ALA A 144 1.02 38.08 -4.04
N THR A 145 2.32 38.35 -4.03
CA THR A 145 3.06 38.63 -5.28
C THR A 145 3.13 37.32 -6.08
N THR A 146 2.76 37.43 -7.37
CA THR A 146 3.00 36.33 -8.31
C THR A 146 4.50 36.03 -8.33
N VAL A 147 4.89 34.85 -7.92
CA VAL A 147 6.25 34.36 -8.14
C VAL A 147 6.35 34.11 -9.63
N GLU A 148 7.18 34.90 -10.34
CA GLU A 148 7.55 34.53 -11.71
C GLU A 148 8.14 33.11 -11.63
N SER A 149 7.44 32.18 -12.24
CA SER A 149 7.93 30.80 -12.34
C SER A 149 9.19 30.81 -13.21
N GLU A 150 10.24 30.14 -12.78
CA GLU A 150 11.40 29.88 -13.62
C GLU A 150 10.95 29.37 -15.00
N PRO A 151 11.59 29.81 -16.12
CA PRO A 151 11.18 29.37 -17.43
C PRO A 151 11.22 27.84 -17.51
N GLN A 152 10.05 27.28 -17.62
CA GLN A 152 9.87 25.84 -17.74
C GLN A 152 10.41 25.36 -19.10
N THR A 153 11.07 24.23 -19.13
CA THR A 153 11.49 23.58 -20.37
C THR A 153 10.27 23.16 -21.20
N GLU A 154 10.43 22.97 -22.52
CA GLU A 154 9.34 22.50 -23.38
C GLU A 154 8.71 21.19 -22.90
N ALA A 155 9.49 20.32 -22.24
CA ALA A 155 9.01 19.09 -21.61
C ALA A 155 8.08 19.36 -20.42
N ASP A 156 8.36 20.43 -19.64
CA ASP A 156 7.54 20.83 -18.50
C ASP A 156 6.27 21.58 -18.94
N ARG A 157 6.25 22.06 -20.17
CA ARG A 157 5.09 22.76 -20.78
C ARG A 157 4.06 21.81 -21.38
N ARG A 158 4.35 20.50 -21.40
CA ARG A 158 3.38 19.54 -21.91
C ARG A 158 2.17 19.51 -20.99
N GLU A 159 1.06 20.02 -21.48
CA GLU A 159 -0.18 20.10 -20.71
C GLU A 159 -0.64 18.70 -20.31
N VAL A 160 -0.62 18.41 -19.00
CA VAL A 160 -1.22 17.21 -18.44
C VAL A 160 -2.64 17.56 -18.04
N ARG A 161 -3.61 16.79 -18.56
CA ARG A 161 -5.02 17.00 -18.21
C ARG A 161 -5.25 16.48 -16.78
N ASP A 162 -5.56 17.40 -15.89
CA ASP A 162 -5.99 17.09 -14.51
C ASP A 162 -7.00 18.13 -14.03
N ARG A 163 -7.70 17.84 -12.94
CA ARG A 163 -8.74 18.74 -12.40
C ARG A 163 -8.19 19.99 -11.72
N TRP A 164 -6.91 20.03 -11.36
CA TRP A 164 -6.27 21.19 -10.74
C TRP A 164 -6.09 22.36 -11.73
N ARG A 165 -6.16 22.07 -13.03
CA ARG A 165 -6.02 23.04 -14.12
C ARG A 165 -7.36 23.49 -14.70
N ILE A 166 -8.46 23.02 -14.13
CA ILE A 166 -9.79 23.49 -14.50
C ILE A 166 -9.98 24.88 -13.89
N GLY A 167 -10.32 25.87 -14.71
CA GLY A 167 -10.61 27.23 -14.24
C GLY A 167 -11.89 27.29 -13.37
N PHE A 168 -12.11 28.43 -12.76
CA PHE A 168 -13.30 28.65 -11.94
C PHE A 168 -14.59 28.54 -12.76
N PRO A 169 -15.67 27.98 -12.17
CA PRO A 169 -16.95 27.90 -12.83
C PRO A 169 -17.58 29.29 -13.05
N GLU A 170 -18.42 29.39 -14.07
CA GLU A 170 -19.13 30.61 -14.46
C GLU A 170 -20.40 30.81 -13.58
N TYR A 171 -20.24 30.73 -12.26
CA TYR A 171 -21.31 31.06 -11.32
C TYR A 171 -20.77 31.90 -10.16
N ASP A 172 -21.62 32.76 -9.61
CA ASP A 172 -21.26 33.59 -8.46
C ASP A 172 -21.60 32.85 -7.16
N ARG A 173 -20.58 32.26 -6.52
CA ARG A 173 -20.73 31.57 -5.23
C ARG A 173 -21.13 32.50 -4.08
N TYR A 174 -20.79 33.73 -4.18
CA TYR A 174 -20.98 34.73 -3.14
C TYR A 174 -22.17 35.67 -3.40
N GLY A 175 -22.87 35.50 -4.52
CA GLY A 175 -23.93 36.38 -4.96
C GLY A 175 -23.38 37.77 -5.34
N ASP A 176 -24.24 38.77 -5.30
CA ASP A 176 -23.87 40.16 -5.67
C ASP A 176 -22.84 40.80 -4.70
N LYS A 177 -22.40 40.10 -3.67
CA LYS A 177 -21.50 40.62 -2.63
C LYS A 177 -20.02 40.36 -2.92
N GLY A 178 -19.68 39.58 -3.94
CA GLY A 178 -18.30 39.19 -4.25
C GLY A 178 -17.75 39.88 -5.49
N ALA A 179 -16.45 40.19 -5.48
CA ALA A 179 -15.75 40.53 -6.71
C ALA A 179 -15.79 39.31 -7.63
N ARG A 180 -16.45 39.45 -8.77
CA ARG A 180 -16.45 38.42 -9.79
C ARG A 180 -15.04 38.29 -10.31
N GLY A 181 -14.41 37.16 -10.14
CA GLY A 181 -13.11 36.84 -10.74
C GLY A 181 -13.19 36.77 -12.25
N ARG A 182 -13.47 37.89 -12.90
CA ARG A 182 -13.63 37.98 -14.36
C ARG A 182 -12.35 37.69 -15.12
N ASP A 183 -11.23 37.74 -14.43
CA ASP A 183 -9.90 37.60 -15.03
C ASP A 183 -9.33 36.19 -14.99
N ILE A 184 -10.05 35.25 -14.40
CA ILE A 184 -9.59 33.86 -14.31
C ILE A 184 -10.16 33.09 -15.49
N PRO A 185 -9.30 32.60 -16.43
CA PRO A 185 -9.76 31.80 -17.53
C PRO A 185 -10.37 30.49 -17.07
N PHE A 186 -11.56 30.17 -17.56
CA PHE A 186 -12.19 28.87 -17.35
C PHE A 186 -12.63 28.30 -18.70
N ARG A 187 -12.74 26.96 -18.74
CA ARG A 187 -13.30 26.25 -19.89
C ARG A 187 -14.67 25.70 -19.53
N LYS A 188 -15.66 26.03 -20.31
CA LYS A 188 -16.96 25.38 -20.25
C LYS A 188 -16.78 23.93 -20.71
N GLY A 189 -17.05 22.97 -19.85
CA GLY A 189 -16.82 21.56 -20.12
C GLY A 189 -18.04 20.86 -20.66
N HIS A 190 -17.83 19.62 -21.11
CA HIS A 190 -18.88 18.68 -21.38
C HIS A 190 -19.13 17.82 -20.14
N TRP A 191 -20.36 17.43 -19.89
CA TRP A 191 -20.75 16.63 -18.72
C TRP A 191 -20.01 15.28 -18.62
N TYR A 192 -19.58 14.73 -19.74
CA TYR A 192 -18.85 13.47 -19.84
C TYR A 192 -17.32 13.62 -19.74
N ASP A 193 -16.80 14.83 -19.81
CA ASP A 193 -15.34 15.07 -19.75
C ASP A 193 -14.92 15.48 -18.33
N PRO A 194 -14.27 14.58 -17.55
CA PRO A 194 -13.89 14.87 -16.18
C PRO A 194 -12.77 15.91 -16.06
N TYR A 195 -12.09 16.26 -17.16
CA TYR A 195 -11.02 17.25 -17.20
C TYR A 195 -11.50 18.67 -17.51
N ASN A 196 -12.75 18.82 -17.85
CA ASN A 196 -13.40 20.10 -17.99
C ASN A 196 -14.34 20.34 -16.80
N GLN A 197 -14.81 21.57 -16.67
CA GLN A 197 -15.81 21.90 -15.66
C GLN A 197 -17.08 21.07 -15.87
N SER A 198 -17.53 20.41 -14.84
CA SER A 198 -18.70 19.52 -14.89
C SER A 198 -19.45 19.55 -13.56
N TRP A 199 -20.76 19.71 -13.63
CA TRP A 199 -21.63 19.59 -12.46
C TRP A 199 -21.58 18.18 -11.83
N LEU A 200 -21.27 17.14 -12.62
CA LEU A 200 -21.05 15.77 -12.13
C LEU A 200 -19.79 15.61 -11.29
N LYS A 201 -18.91 16.58 -11.30
CA LYS A 201 -17.66 16.56 -10.54
C LYS A 201 -17.62 17.62 -9.44
N GLY A 202 -18.76 18.27 -9.16
CA GLY A 202 -18.88 19.25 -8.08
C GLY A 202 -18.32 20.62 -8.44
N ASP A 203 -18.12 20.95 -9.71
CA ASP A 203 -17.59 22.25 -10.13
C ASP A 203 -18.66 23.34 -10.09
N TYR A 204 -19.91 22.96 -10.28
CA TYR A 204 -21.09 23.83 -10.20
C TYR A 204 -22.07 23.30 -9.15
N PRO A 205 -22.79 24.19 -8.43
CA PRO A 205 -23.88 23.78 -7.59
C PRO A 205 -25.05 23.25 -8.46
N ILE A 206 -25.73 22.23 -7.98
CA ILE A 206 -26.93 21.68 -8.63
C ILE A 206 -28.22 22.26 -8.05
N ILE A 207 -28.17 22.73 -6.79
CA ILE A 207 -29.32 23.36 -6.12
C ILE A 207 -28.82 24.61 -5.38
N GLY A 208 -29.42 25.77 -5.66
CA GLY A 208 -29.00 27.02 -5.08
C GLY A 208 -27.50 27.30 -5.38
N ASN A 209 -26.78 27.88 -4.42
CA ASN A 209 -25.37 28.24 -4.56
C ASN A 209 -24.40 27.36 -3.74
N LYS A 210 -24.89 26.32 -3.06
CA LYS A 210 -24.09 25.57 -2.07
C LYS A 210 -24.28 24.06 -2.07
N VAL A 211 -25.20 23.52 -2.88
CA VAL A 211 -25.37 22.08 -2.98
C VAL A 211 -24.69 21.58 -4.23
N PHE A 212 -23.75 20.68 -4.05
CA PHE A 212 -22.91 20.11 -5.10
C PHE A 212 -23.13 18.61 -5.19
N MET A 213 -22.83 18.03 -6.36
CA MET A 213 -22.88 16.61 -6.59
C MET A 213 -21.56 16.11 -7.19
N ILE A 214 -21.12 14.95 -6.77
CA ILE A 214 -19.98 14.25 -7.36
C ILE A 214 -20.44 12.85 -7.77
N LEU A 215 -20.24 12.52 -9.03
CA LEU A 215 -20.40 11.19 -9.58
C LEU A 215 -19.02 10.62 -9.95
N SER A 216 -18.73 9.42 -9.48
CA SER A 216 -17.53 8.67 -9.88
C SER A 216 -17.92 7.25 -10.28
N ALA A 217 -17.24 6.74 -11.29
CA ALA A 217 -17.37 5.36 -11.72
C ALA A 217 -15.97 4.74 -11.80
N VAL A 218 -15.80 3.58 -11.18
CA VAL A 218 -14.57 2.83 -11.18
C VAL A 218 -14.80 1.49 -11.83
N SER A 219 -13.94 1.15 -12.81
CA SER A 219 -13.85 -0.19 -13.37
C SER A 219 -12.46 -0.74 -13.06
N SER A 220 -12.39 -1.86 -12.37
CA SER A 220 -11.13 -2.52 -11.99
C SER A 220 -11.15 -3.96 -12.45
N THR A 221 -10.24 -4.30 -13.37
CA THR A 221 -10.03 -5.67 -13.86
C THR A 221 -8.74 -6.21 -13.29
N THR A 222 -8.79 -7.33 -12.59
CA THR A 222 -7.61 -8.03 -12.05
C THR A 222 -7.52 -9.42 -12.64
N VAL A 223 -6.36 -9.77 -13.18
CA VAL A 223 -6.02 -11.11 -13.64
C VAL A 223 -4.89 -11.62 -12.75
N GLU A 224 -5.05 -12.82 -12.19
CA GLU A 224 -4.13 -13.38 -11.22
C GLU A 224 -3.85 -14.85 -11.49
N LEU A 225 -2.57 -15.18 -11.65
CA LEU A 225 -2.06 -16.54 -11.74
C LEU A 225 -1.25 -16.85 -10.51
N SER A 226 -1.63 -17.88 -9.75
CA SER A 226 -0.97 -18.22 -8.49
C SER A 226 -0.73 -19.73 -8.36
N ARG A 227 0.34 -20.07 -7.62
CA ARG A 227 0.57 -21.41 -7.08
C ARG A 227 0.65 -21.28 -5.57
N THR A 228 -0.37 -21.78 -4.88
CA THR A 228 -0.46 -21.81 -3.42
C THR A 228 -0.84 -23.20 -2.96
N PRO A 229 -0.47 -23.63 -1.75
CA PRO A 229 -1.01 -24.86 -1.16
C PRO A 229 -2.55 -24.76 -1.11
N LYS A 230 -3.20 -25.78 -1.65
CA LYS A 230 -4.68 -25.86 -1.67
C LYS A 230 -5.13 -27.22 -1.19
N PRO A 231 -4.78 -27.62 0.05
CA PRO A 231 -5.26 -28.87 0.60
C PRO A 231 -6.79 -28.82 0.73
N SER A 232 -7.44 -29.87 0.29
CA SER A 232 -8.89 -30.05 0.38
C SER A 232 -9.19 -31.55 0.54
N ASP A 233 -10.13 -31.87 1.38
CA ASP A 233 -10.58 -33.26 1.59
C ASP A 233 -11.41 -33.79 0.42
N VAL A 234 -11.76 -32.91 -0.54
CA VAL A 234 -12.53 -33.26 -1.73
C VAL A 234 -11.85 -32.75 -3.00
N SER A 235 -11.96 -33.49 -4.08
CA SER A 235 -11.45 -33.09 -5.37
C SER A 235 -12.18 -31.89 -5.92
N SER A 236 -11.43 -30.84 -6.26
CA SER A 236 -11.96 -29.65 -6.94
C SER A 236 -11.61 -29.62 -8.43
N ALA A 237 -10.60 -30.39 -8.85
CA ALA A 237 -10.16 -30.42 -10.24
C ALA A 237 -11.08 -31.27 -11.11
N ARG A 238 -11.55 -32.40 -10.56
CA ARG A 238 -12.45 -33.34 -11.24
C ARG A 238 -13.51 -33.84 -10.26
N PRO A 239 -14.74 -33.36 -10.34
CA PRO A 239 -15.81 -33.85 -9.49
C PRO A 239 -15.93 -35.37 -9.58
N GLY A 240 -15.99 -36.05 -8.45
CA GLY A 240 -16.07 -37.50 -8.38
C GLY A 240 -14.76 -38.26 -8.61
N SER A 241 -13.62 -37.59 -8.78
CA SER A 241 -12.31 -38.23 -8.83
C SER A 241 -11.76 -38.54 -7.45
N ALA A 242 -10.69 -39.34 -7.38
CA ALA A 242 -9.94 -39.60 -6.16
C ALA A 242 -8.87 -38.54 -5.85
N GLU A 243 -8.83 -37.44 -6.60
CA GLU A 243 -7.88 -36.34 -6.36
C GLU A 243 -8.41 -35.43 -5.23
N PHE A 244 -7.94 -35.65 -4.01
CA PHE A 244 -8.45 -34.94 -2.83
C PHE A 244 -7.95 -33.51 -2.68
N PHE A 245 -6.84 -33.13 -3.28
CA PHE A 245 -6.17 -31.85 -2.99
C PHE A 245 -6.27 -30.79 -4.07
N GLY A 246 -7.02 -30.95 -5.11
CA GLY A 246 -7.13 -29.97 -6.17
C GLY A 246 -5.78 -29.51 -6.76
N LYS A 247 -5.84 -28.65 -7.77
CA LYS A 247 -4.61 -28.13 -8.41
C LYS A 247 -4.08 -26.92 -7.62
N PRO A 248 -2.77 -26.88 -7.34
CA PRO A 248 -2.15 -25.73 -6.68
C PRO A 248 -2.09 -24.49 -7.59
N GLU A 249 -2.01 -24.68 -8.92
CA GLU A 249 -2.01 -23.60 -9.90
C GLU A 249 -3.43 -23.15 -10.18
N GLN A 250 -3.66 -21.84 -10.06
CA GLN A 250 -4.97 -21.21 -10.28
C GLN A 250 -4.82 -19.95 -11.13
N LEU A 251 -5.79 -19.75 -12.02
CA LEU A 251 -5.99 -18.50 -12.74
C LEU A 251 -7.34 -17.91 -12.30
N ALA A 252 -7.33 -16.68 -11.82
CA ALA A 252 -8.52 -15.92 -11.44
C ALA A 252 -8.61 -14.63 -12.25
N VAL A 253 -9.80 -14.31 -12.73
CA VAL A 253 -10.12 -13.01 -13.32
C VAL A 253 -11.23 -12.39 -12.50
N ASN A 254 -11.03 -11.17 -12.06
CA ASN A 254 -12.01 -10.43 -11.27
C ASN A 254 -12.28 -9.08 -11.93
N GLN A 255 -13.55 -8.76 -12.16
CA GLN A 255 -14.03 -7.48 -12.63
C GLN A 255 -14.90 -6.83 -11.56
N LEU A 256 -14.53 -5.63 -11.14
CA LEU A 256 -15.26 -4.82 -10.18
C LEU A 256 -15.73 -3.53 -10.84
N PHE A 257 -17.02 -3.22 -10.69
CA PHE A 257 -17.58 -1.92 -11.01
C PHE A 257 -18.10 -1.27 -9.73
N GLN A 258 -17.65 -0.06 -9.46
CA GLN A 258 -18.14 0.74 -8.34
C GLN A 258 -18.64 2.08 -8.87
N PHE A 259 -19.85 2.44 -8.52
CA PHE A 259 -20.45 3.75 -8.82
C PHE A 259 -20.58 4.50 -7.50
N THR A 260 -20.09 5.72 -7.45
CA THR A 260 -20.20 6.56 -6.25
C THR A 260 -20.96 7.82 -6.59
N PHE A 261 -22.03 8.02 -5.87
CA PHE A 261 -22.81 9.26 -5.87
C PHE A 261 -22.61 9.95 -4.52
N GLU A 262 -22.18 11.20 -4.55
CA GLU A 262 -21.99 12.03 -3.36
C GLU A 262 -22.68 13.38 -3.58
N MET A 263 -23.48 13.81 -2.63
CA MET A 263 -24.12 15.12 -2.62
C MET A 263 -23.80 15.82 -1.31
N PHE A 264 -23.41 17.08 -1.37
CA PHE A 264 -23.02 17.82 -0.17
C PHE A 264 -23.40 19.30 -0.26
N HIS A 265 -23.53 19.92 0.91
CA HIS A 265 -23.75 21.36 1.07
C HIS A 265 -22.54 22.01 1.74
N GLY A 266 -22.21 23.21 1.30
CA GLY A 266 -21.15 24.03 1.88
C GLY A 266 -20.02 24.35 0.91
N ASP A 267 -18.90 24.81 1.44
CA ASP A 267 -17.69 25.09 0.68
C ASP A 267 -16.70 23.94 0.83
N SER A 268 -16.64 23.05 -0.14
CA SER A 268 -15.90 21.79 -0.06
C SER A 268 -14.36 21.95 -0.07
N THR A 269 -13.85 23.13 -0.39
CA THR A 269 -12.42 23.29 -0.65
C THR A 269 -11.63 23.70 0.59
N PHE A 270 -12.20 24.53 1.45
CA PHE A 270 -11.48 25.15 2.57
C PHE A 270 -12.15 24.99 3.93
N ARG A 271 -13.38 24.50 3.96
CA ARG A 271 -14.18 24.35 5.16
C ARG A 271 -14.78 22.95 5.26
N PRO A 272 -14.99 22.44 6.46
CA PRO A 272 -15.79 21.23 6.65
C PRO A 272 -17.18 21.42 6.04
N ARG A 273 -17.69 20.39 5.37
CA ARG A 273 -19.01 20.41 4.73
C ARG A 273 -20.09 20.51 5.80
N ASP A 274 -21.16 21.23 5.52
CA ASP A 274 -22.27 21.35 6.46
C ASP A 274 -23.02 20.00 6.58
N TRP A 275 -23.27 19.34 5.43
CA TRP A 275 -23.75 17.96 5.38
C TRP A 275 -23.31 17.27 4.07
N ALA A 276 -23.26 15.96 4.10
CA ALA A 276 -23.01 15.14 2.93
C ALA A 276 -23.84 13.83 2.96
N LEU A 277 -24.25 13.40 1.80
CA LEU A 277 -24.83 12.08 1.55
C LEU A 277 -23.98 11.34 0.54
N LYS A 278 -23.66 10.06 0.80
CA LYS A 278 -22.86 9.25 -0.10
C LYS A 278 -23.45 7.87 -0.29
N LEU A 279 -23.47 7.40 -1.55
CA LEU A 279 -23.91 6.07 -1.94
C LEU A 279 -22.89 5.47 -2.91
N SER A 280 -22.43 4.24 -2.64
CA SER A 280 -21.45 3.53 -3.48
C SER A 280 -21.89 2.08 -3.75
N PRO A 281 -22.87 1.85 -4.65
CA PRO A 281 -23.17 0.51 -5.13
C PRO A 281 -21.97 -0.07 -5.88
N THR A 282 -21.71 -1.35 -5.62
CA THR A 282 -20.56 -2.08 -6.16
C THR A 282 -21.02 -3.42 -6.72
N ILE A 283 -20.53 -3.77 -7.91
CA ILE A 283 -20.81 -5.03 -8.59
C ILE A 283 -19.48 -5.74 -8.80
N SER A 284 -19.35 -6.95 -8.27
CA SER A 284 -18.23 -7.84 -8.51
C SER A 284 -18.65 -8.98 -9.44
N LEU A 285 -17.85 -9.21 -10.48
CA LEU A 285 -18.03 -10.26 -11.48
C LEU A 285 -16.79 -11.15 -11.53
N PRO A 286 -16.44 -11.87 -10.44
CA PRO A 286 -15.29 -12.74 -10.45
C PRO A 286 -15.51 -13.89 -11.44
N ASN A 287 -14.51 -14.13 -12.27
CA ASN A 287 -14.47 -15.26 -13.19
C ASN A 287 -13.23 -16.10 -12.89
N TYR A 288 -13.44 -17.34 -12.49
CA TYR A 288 -12.36 -18.25 -12.08
C TYR A 288 -12.16 -19.30 -13.17
N LEU A 289 -10.95 -19.31 -13.74
CA LEU A 289 -10.50 -20.31 -14.73
C LEU A 289 -9.48 -21.25 -14.08
N ASN A 290 -9.73 -22.56 -14.08
CA ASN A 290 -8.90 -23.56 -13.39
C ASN A 290 -8.66 -23.23 -11.91
N ALA A 291 -9.53 -22.43 -11.34
CA ALA A 291 -9.46 -22.01 -9.96
C ALA A 291 -10.58 -22.69 -9.17
N ARG A 292 -10.44 -22.66 -7.89
CA ARG A 292 -11.53 -22.97 -6.97
C ARG A 292 -12.03 -21.69 -6.37
N GLU A 293 -13.16 -21.81 -5.71
CA GLU A 293 -13.72 -20.72 -4.94
C GLU A 293 -12.71 -20.22 -3.91
N THR A 294 -12.59 -18.90 -3.82
CA THR A 294 -11.79 -18.25 -2.79
C THR A 294 -12.63 -18.10 -1.52
N GLY A 295 -11.98 -18.09 -0.38
CA GLY A 295 -12.65 -17.85 0.90
C GLY A 295 -13.50 -19.00 1.47
N VAL A 296 -13.83 -20.02 0.70
CA VAL A 296 -14.61 -21.17 1.18
C VAL A 296 -13.78 -22.12 2.04
N VAL A 297 -14.39 -22.75 3.02
CA VAL A 297 -13.74 -23.78 3.86
C VAL A 297 -13.49 -25.03 3.05
N ASN A 298 -14.51 -25.54 2.37
CA ASN A 298 -14.41 -26.67 1.46
C ASN A 298 -14.98 -26.34 0.09
N ILE A 299 -14.43 -26.98 -0.94
CA ILE A 299 -14.80 -26.76 -2.32
C ILE A 299 -16.01 -27.63 -2.68
N ASP A 300 -16.99 -27.05 -3.39
CA ASP A 300 -18.12 -27.83 -3.92
C ASP A 300 -17.67 -28.57 -5.20
N VAL A 301 -17.33 -29.83 -5.05
CA VAL A 301 -16.86 -30.68 -6.18
C VAL A 301 -17.91 -30.89 -7.27
N ARG A 302 -19.20 -30.72 -6.97
CA ARG A 302 -20.30 -30.84 -7.95
C ARG A 302 -20.26 -29.74 -9.00
N ARG A 303 -19.68 -28.59 -8.65
CA ARG A 303 -19.64 -27.40 -9.50
C ARG A 303 -18.39 -27.31 -10.37
N GLY A 304 -17.40 -28.19 -10.15
CA GLY A 304 -16.13 -28.15 -10.91
C GLY A 304 -15.20 -27.02 -10.45
N SER A 305 -14.11 -26.83 -11.20
CA SER A 305 -13.04 -25.89 -10.89
C SER A 305 -13.16 -24.55 -11.65
N THR A 306 -13.99 -24.48 -12.68
CA THR A 306 -14.18 -23.27 -13.51
C THR A 306 -15.56 -22.70 -13.22
N ARG A 307 -15.61 -21.47 -12.72
CA ARG A 307 -16.85 -20.82 -12.27
C ARG A 307 -16.85 -19.33 -12.51
N THR A 308 -18.07 -18.80 -12.62
CA THR A 308 -18.34 -17.36 -12.54
C THR A 308 -19.25 -17.11 -11.35
N ASP A 309 -18.90 -16.11 -10.56
CA ASP A 309 -19.68 -15.66 -9.42
C ASP A 309 -19.97 -14.18 -9.51
N THR A 310 -21.11 -13.73 -8.98
CA THR A 310 -21.53 -12.34 -9.06
C THR A 310 -22.11 -11.91 -7.72
N GLN A 311 -21.66 -10.76 -7.25
CA GLN A 311 -22.18 -10.12 -6.04
C GLN A 311 -22.48 -8.65 -6.34
N VAL A 312 -23.64 -8.20 -5.87
CA VAL A 312 -24.03 -6.79 -5.84
C VAL A 312 -24.10 -6.35 -4.38
N SER A 313 -23.45 -5.24 -4.08
CA SER A 313 -23.31 -4.74 -2.71
C SER A 313 -23.47 -3.23 -2.66
N LEU A 314 -23.70 -2.73 -1.45
CA LEU A 314 -23.61 -1.32 -1.11
C LEU A 314 -22.44 -1.15 -0.15
N GLU A 315 -21.30 -0.66 -0.69
CA GLU A 315 -20.06 -0.54 0.09
C GLU A 315 -20.00 0.75 0.90
N GLU A 316 -20.66 1.79 0.45
CA GLU A 316 -20.83 3.01 1.22
C GLU A 316 -22.27 3.52 1.08
N ALA A 317 -22.91 3.86 2.17
CA ALA A 317 -24.22 4.49 2.24
C ALA A 317 -24.34 5.24 3.56
N PHE A 318 -23.96 6.51 3.58
CA PHE A 318 -23.97 7.27 4.82
C PHE A 318 -24.44 8.71 4.64
N ALA A 319 -24.91 9.26 5.75
CA ALA A 319 -25.13 10.68 5.94
C ALA A 319 -24.10 11.22 6.93
N GLU A 320 -23.58 12.41 6.65
CA GLU A 320 -22.69 13.18 7.50
C GLU A 320 -23.27 14.54 7.75
N VAL A 321 -23.13 15.05 8.96
CA VAL A 321 -23.53 16.40 9.34
C VAL A 321 -22.47 17.01 10.25
N LYS A 322 -22.08 18.24 9.95
CA LYS A 322 -21.27 19.05 10.84
C LYS A 322 -22.16 19.56 11.98
N LEU A 323 -21.80 19.23 13.20
CA LEU A 323 -22.56 19.62 14.37
C LEU A 323 -22.31 21.08 14.74
N PHE A 324 -21.02 21.45 14.79
CA PHE A 324 -20.60 22.84 15.07
C PHE A 324 -19.14 23.07 14.72
N ASP A 325 -18.78 24.33 14.52
CA ASP A 325 -17.41 24.80 14.42
C ASP A 325 -16.90 25.15 15.83
N LEU A 326 -15.68 24.77 16.18
CA LEU A 326 -15.05 25.01 17.48
C LEU A 326 -14.37 26.39 17.55
N ASN A 327 -13.92 26.90 16.43
CA ASN A 327 -13.23 28.18 16.28
C ASN A 327 -13.26 28.69 14.82
N ASP A 328 -12.79 29.93 14.63
CA ASP A 328 -12.73 30.57 13.31
C ASP A 328 -11.66 29.98 12.36
N ASN A 329 -10.80 29.08 12.86
CA ASN A 329 -9.77 28.38 12.08
C ASN A 329 -10.25 27.03 11.54
N PHE A 330 -11.58 26.82 11.52
CA PHE A 330 -12.26 25.65 10.96
C PHE A 330 -12.02 24.35 11.72
N ASP A 331 -11.65 24.39 12.99
CA ASP A 331 -11.80 23.25 13.87
C ASP A 331 -13.29 22.94 14.05
N PHE A 332 -13.65 21.66 14.00
CA PHE A 332 -15.04 21.26 13.90
C PHE A 332 -15.33 19.94 14.61
N VAL A 333 -16.60 19.67 14.79
CA VAL A 333 -17.14 18.37 15.18
C VAL A 333 -18.21 17.95 14.19
N SER A 334 -18.08 16.74 13.64
CA SER A 334 -19.05 16.13 12.72
C SER A 334 -19.51 14.77 13.21
N ALA A 335 -20.71 14.40 12.81
CA ALA A 335 -21.28 13.08 13.01
C ALA A 335 -21.56 12.43 11.66
N ARG A 336 -21.33 11.08 11.56
CA ARG A 336 -21.60 10.29 10.38
C ARG A 336 -22.31 9.01 10.77
N VAL A 337 -23.35 8.64 10.03
CA VAL A 337 -24.16 7.42 10.28
C VAL A 337 -24.42 6.72 8.96
N GLY A 338 -24.26 5.41 8.95
CA GLY A 338 -24.49 4.54 7.78
C GLY A 338 -23.33 3.59 7.52
N ILE A 339 -23.36 2.95 6.34
CA ILE A 339 -22.27 2.08 5.88
C ILE A 339 -21.11 2.99 5.42
N GLN A 340 -19.99 2.91 6.10
CA GLN A 340 -18.88 3.83 5.91
C GLN A 340 -17.53 3.12 6.03
N PRO A 341 -16.50 3.57 5.27
CA PRO A 341 -15.14 3.08 5.41
C PRO A 341 -14.52 3.56 6.71
N PHE A 342 -13.74 2.68 7.31
CA PHE A 342 -12.95 3.02 8.48
C PHE A 342 -11.64 2.23 8.51
N VAL A 343 -10.55 2.92 8.87
CA VAL A 343 -9.24 2.33 9.14
C VAL A 343 -8.81 2.80 10.52
N SER A 344 -8.45 1.86 11.39
CA SER A 344 -8.17 2.14 12.81
C SER A 344 -6.83 2.79 13.07
N ASP A 345 -5.88 2.61 12.19
CA ASP A 345 -4.51 3.07 12.32
C ASP A 345 -3.88 3.38 10.95
N PHE A 346 -2.65 3.91 10.92
CA PHE A 346 -2.00 4.34 9.67
C PHE A 346 -1.76 3.23 8.64
N ARG A 347 -1.77 1.95 9.06
CA ARG A 347 -1.40 0.81 8.23
C ARG A 347 -2.48 -0.26 8.09
N GLY A 348 -3.58 -0.17 8.85
CA GLY A 348 -4.68 -1.12 8.81
C GLY A 348 -4.42 -2.43 9.56
N PHE A 349 -3.67 -2.38 10.67
CA PHE A 349 -3.29 -3.58 11.42
C PHE A 349 -4.43 -4.21 12.21
N ILE A 350 -5.41 -3.45 12.71
CA ILE A 350 -6.44 -3.98 13.62
C ILE A 350 -7.81 -4.03 12.98
N PHE A 351 -8.24 -2.92 12.38
CA PHE A 351 -9.56 -2.82 11.78
C PHE A 351 -9.55 -1.89 10.56
N SER A 352 -9.82 -2.46 9.40
CA SER A 352 -9.90 -1.76 8.12
C SER A 352 -11.01 -2.38 7.29
N ASP A 353 -12.19 -1.73 7.24
CA ASP A 353 -13.35 -2.28 6.54
C ASP A 353 -14.44 -1.21 6.32
N ASN A 354 -15.42 -1.56 5.46
CA ASN A 354 -16.65 -0.80 5.24
C ASN A 354 -17.79 -1.45 6.01
N ASN A 355 -18.30 -0.76 7.05
CA ASN A 355 -19.35 -1.32 7.89
C ASN A 355 -20.41 -0.31 8.31
N LEU A 356 -21.57 -0.84 8.70
CA LEU A 356 -22.66 -0.05 9.24
C LEU A 356 -22.27 0.49 10.63
N GLY A 357 -22.31 1.81 10.81
CA GLY A 357 -21.93 2.40 12.07
C GLY A 357 -22.32 3.84 12.23
N ALA A 358 -22.02 4.36 13.43
CA ALA A 358 -22.11 5.76 13.78
C ALA A 358 -20.72 6.24 14.25
N ARG A 359 -20.33 7.44 13.84
CA ARG A 359 -19.03 8.04 14.13
C ARG A 359 -19.19 9.50 14.48
N ILE A 360 -18.45 9.95 15.50
CA ILE A 360 -18.24 11.36 15.83
C ILE A 360 -16.74 11.61 15.67
N PHE A 361 -16.41 12.66 14.94
CA PHE A 361 -15.01 12.99 14.64
C PHE A 361 -14.85 14.49 14.47
N GLY A 362 -13.62 14.95 14.57
CA GLY A 362 -13.32 16.35 14.41
C GLY A 362 -11.86 16.67 14.64
N SER A 363 -11.57 17.98 14.65
CA SER A 363 -10.27 18.55 14.96
C SER A 363 -10.39 19.63 16.02
N PHE A 364 -9.30 19.91 16.74
CA PHE A 364 -9.20 21.02 17.68
C PHE A 364 -7.75 21.51 17.80
N ASP A 365 -7.57 22.69 18.39
CA ASP A 365 -6.27 23.36 18.50
C ASP A 365 -5.61 23.63 17.14
N ASN A 366 -6.35 24.26 16.21
CA ASN A 366 -5.90 24.56 14.85
C ASN A 366 -5.47 23.30 14.08
N ASN A 367 -6.33 22.28 14.14
CA ASN A 367 -6.11 20.97 13.52
C ASN A 367 -4.86 20.22 14.03
N ARG A 368 -4.30 20.62 15.19
CA ARG A 368 -3.17 19.92 15.80
C ARG A 368 -3.58 18.58 16.36
N TYR A 369 -4.80 18.51 16.89
CA TYR A 369 -5.41 17.27 17.38
C TYR A 369 -6.59 16.90 16.51
N GLN A 370 -6.72 15.59 16.24
CA GLN A 370 -7.87 15.00 15.58
C GLN A 370 -8.38 13.84 16.43
N PHE A 371 -9.67 13.63 16.46
CA PHE A 371 -10.27 12.54 17.21
C PHE A 371 -11.31 11.80 16.36
N ASN A 372 -11.50 10.52 16.66
CA ASN A 372 -12.56 9.68 16.16
C ASN A 372 -13.10 8.84 17.29
N THR A 373 -14.41 8.82 17.44
CA THR A 373 -15.11 7.85 18.27
C THR A 373 -16.18 7.21 17.41
N ALA A 374 -16.17 5.88 17.30
CA ALA A 374 -17.06 5.17 16.41
C ALA A 374 -17.59 3.88 17.02
N TYR A 375 -18.79 3.53 16.60
CA TYR A 375 -19.44 2.27 16.83
C TYR A 375 -19.80 1.65 15.49
N PHE A 376 -19.43 0.38 15.27
CA PHE A 376 -19.78 -0.40 14.09
C PHE A 376 -20.53 -1.66 14.47
N ALA A 377 -21.72 -1.84 13.90
CA ALA A 377 -22.43 -3.10 13.85
C ALA A 377 -22.05 -3.79 12.54
N GLN A 378 -21.19 -4.80 12.62
CA GLN A 378 -20.63 -5.41 11.40
C GLN A 378 -21.70 -6.09 10.55
N LEU A 379 -21.51 -6.01 9.24
CA LEU A 379 -22.28 -6.73 8.24
C LEU A 379 -21.57 -8.04 7.88
N GLU A 380 -22.33 -9.06 7.51
CA GLU A 380 -21.77 -10.25 6.90
C GLU A 380 -21.17 -9.90 5.54
N LYS A 381 -20.20 -10.69 5.12
CA LYS A 381 -19.51 -10.53 3.84
C LYS A 381 -19.85 -11.67 2.90
N ASP A 382 -19.84 -11.38 1.61
CA ASP A 382 -19.88 -12.43 0.59
C ASP A 382 -18.58 -13.23 0.59
N THR A 383 -18.68 -14.53 0.59
CA THR A 383 -17.58 -15.48 0.74
C THR A 383 -16.44 -15.26 -0.27
N ASN A 384 -16.77 -14.97 -1.54
CA ASN A 384 -15.78 -14.90 -2.62
C ASN A 384 -15.30 -13.48 -2.90
N SER A 385 -16.19 -12.49 -2.88
CA SER A 385 -15.84 -11.10 -3.19
C SER A 385 -15.40 -10.30 -1.95
N GLY A 386 -15.80 -10.71 -0.75
CA GLY A 386 -15.58 -9.95 0.48
C GLY A 386 -16.46 -8.70 0.60
N LEU A 387 -17.37 -8.45 -0.35
CA LEU A 387 -18.28 -7.32 -0.34
C LEU A 387 -19.38 -7.47 0.72
N ASN A 388 -19.94 -6.38 1.17
CA ASN A 388 -21.01 -6.37 2.17
C ASN A 388 -22.25 -7.13 1.69
N ARG A 389 -22.86 -7.85 2.64
CA ARG A 389 -24.24 -8.34 2.59
C ARG A 389 -25.09 -7.51 3.55
N PHE A 390 -26.40 -7.48 3.35
CA PHE A 390 -27.28 -6.73 4.25
C PHE A 390 -27.61 -7.46 5.56
N ASP A 391 -27.04 -8.64 5.77
CA ASP A 391 -27.21 -9.42 6.99
C ASP A 391 -26.26 -8.91 8.08
N ARG A 392 -26.74 -8.84 9.33
CA ARG A 392 -25.91 -8.45 10.48
C ARG A 392 -25.09 -9.62 10.98
N ARG A 393 -23.79 -9.39 11.19
CA ARG A 393 -22.84 -10.37 11.71
C ARG A 393 -22.91 -10.49 13.24
N GLN A 394 -23.75 -9.98 14.00
CA GLN A 394 -23.77 -10.03 15.47
C GLN A 394 -22.41 -9.73 16.15
N GLN A 395 -21.59 -8.94 15.50
CA GLN A 395 -20.29 -8.46 15.98
C GLN A 395 -20.33 -6.93 16.04
N ASN A 396 -19.93 -6.39 17.20
CA ASN A 396 -19.88 -4.96 17.42
C ASN A 396 -18.44 -4.52 17.69
N VAL A 397 -18.02 -3.43 17.04
CA VAL A 397 -16.69 -2.84 17.23
C VAL A 397 -16.85 -1.41 17.69
N TYR A 398 -16.23 -1.09 18.81
CA TYR A 398 -16.15 0.26 19.37
C TYR A 398 -14.73 0.77 19.17
N VAL A 399 -14.58 2.02 18.77
CA VAL A 399 -13.28 2.62 18.47
C VAL A 399 -13.19 4.01 19.09
N ALA A 400 -12.03 4.32 19.64
CA ALA A 400 -11.65 5.66 20.05
C ALA A 400 -10.19 5.92 19.63
N ASN A 401 -9.97 6.95 18.81
CA ASN A 401 -8.66 7.35 18.33
C ASN A 401 -8.43 8.83 18.64
N LEU A 402 -7.22 9.15 19.08
CA LEU A 402 -6.74 10.51 19.24
C LEU A 402 -5.41 10.67 18.52
N PHE A 403 -5.34 11.59 17.58
CA PHE A 403 -4.15 11.94 16.83
C PHE A 403 -3.59 13.28 17.32
N ARG A 404 -2.27 13.38 17.37
CA ARG A 404 -1.56 14.63 17.58
C ARG A 404 -0.52 14.82 16.51
N GLN A 405 -0.71 15.85 15.68
CA GLN A 405 0.26 16.26 14.68
C GLN A 405 1.46 16.96 15.32
N ASP A 406 2.59 16.94 14.64
CA ASP A 406 3.83 17.58 15.08
C ASP A 406 4.28 17.16 16.49
N PHE A 407 4.11 15.88 16.83
CA PHE A 407 4.52 15.33 18.12
C PHE A 407 6.04 15.20 18.18
N ILE A 408 6.66 15.86 19.18
CA ILE A 408 8.11 15.99 19.40
C ILE A 408 8.80 16.79 18.28
N ARG A 409 8.53 16.50 17.00
CA ARG A 409 9.06 17.22 15.84
C ARG A 409 7.98 17.46 14.80
N LYS A 410 8.12 18.55 14.03
CA LYS A 410 7.24 18.85 12.90
C LYS A 410 7.33 17.73 11.85
N GLY A 411 6.17 17.29 11.37
CA GLY A 411 6.05 16.25 10.35
C GLY A 411 5.93 14.83 10.90
N TYR A 412 5.90 14.63 12.23
CA TYR A 412 5.61 13.33 12.84
C TYR A 412 4.32 13.39 13.64
N THR A 413 3.40 12.49 13.31
CA THR A 413 2.09 12.37 13.94
C THR A 413 2.06 11.12 14.83
N ILE A 414 1.56 11.26 16.05
CA ILE A 414 1.28 10.14 16.95
C ILE A 414 -0.22 9.93 17.09
N GLN A 415 -0.62 8.68 17.22
CA GLN A 415 -2.00 8.26 17.44
C GLN A 415 -2.06 7.34 18.65
N ALA A 416 -2.96 7.64 19.59
CA ALA A 416 -3.42 6.70 20.60
C ALA A 416 -4.72 6.07 20.14
N SER A 417 -4.85 4.75 20.26
CA SER A 417 -6.00 3.97 19.80
C SER A 417 -6.52 3.06 20.89
N ALA A 418 -7.82 2.98 21.04
CA ALA A 418 -8.52 2.00 21.85
C ALA A 418 -9.66 1.40 21.02
N LEU A 419 -9.71 0.06 20.94
CA LEU A 419 -10.78 -0.65 20.25
C LEU A 419 -11.35 -1.72 21.19
N TYR A 420 -12.61 -2.04 21.03
CA TYR A 420 -13.24 -3.15 21.73
C TYR A 420 -14.11 -3.94 20.75
N ASN A 421 -13.85 -5.23 20.66
CA ASN A 421 -14.56 -6.20 19.83
C ASN A 421 -15.47 -7.06 20.69
N ASP A 422 -16.79 -7.03 20.44
CA ASP A 422 -17.80 -7.89 21.04
C ASP A 422 -18.36 -8.80 19.94
N ASP A 423 -17.72 -9.94 19.69
CA ASP A 423 -18.13 -10.94 18.71
C ASP A 423 -18.94 -12.03 19.42
N ARG A 424 -20.24 -12.06 19.13
CA ARG A 424 -21.21 -12.90 19.85
C ARG A 424 -21.34 -14.27 19.22
N ARG A 425 -21.83 -15.23 20.00
CA ARG A 425 -22.11 -16.58 19.55
C ARG A 425 -23.10 -16.57 18.40
N ASN A 426 -22.71 -17.08 17.26
CA ASN A 426 -23.60 -17.31 16.12
C ASN A 426 -23.07 -18.44 15.24
N VAL A 427 -23.82 -18.77 14.20
CA VAL A 427 -23.46 -19.80 13.22
C VAL A 427 -23.52 -19.19 11.84
N GLN A 428 -22.45 -19.39 11.06
CA GLN A 428 -22.33 -18.93 9.69
C GLN A 428 -21.83 -20.06 8.81
N TYR A 429 -22.40 -20.15 7.61
CA TYR A 429 -21.99 -21.07 6.57
C TYR A 429 -21.46 -20.29 5.38
N ASP A 430 -20.43 -20.81 4.75
CA ASP A 430 -19.91 -20.25 3.52
C ASP A 430 -20.89 -20.50 2.33
N ARG A 431 -20.54 -19.98 1.16
CA ARG A 431 -21.37 -20.10 -0.05
C ARG A 431 -21.62 -21.55 -0.48
N ASN A 432 -20.77 -22.49 -0.08
CA ASN A 432 -20.92 -23.90 -0.37
C ASN A 432 -21.69 -24.68 0.72
N GLY A 433 -22.15 -23.99 1.77
CA GLY A 433 -22.88 -24.58 2.88
C GLY A 433 -21.99 -25.26 3.91
N PHE A 434 -20.67 -25.02 3.91
CA PHE A 434 -19.77 -25.50 4.94
C PHE A 434 -19.70 -24.50 6.10
N LEU A 435 -19.62 -25.04 7.32
CA LEU A 435 -19.57 -24.24 8.53
C LEU A 435 -18.24 -23.44 8.57
N VAL A 436 -18.35 -22.12 8.77
CA VAL A 436 -17.21 -21.21 8.84
C VAL A 436 -17.13 -20.50 10.20
N ARG A 437 -18.23 -20.41 10.91
CA ARG A 437 -18.33 -19.89 12.26
C ARG A 437 -19.31 -20.75 13.08
N PRO A 438 -18.84 -21.44 14.10
CA PRO A 438 -17.46 -21.60 14.55
C PRO A 438 -16.57 -22.32 13.52
N ALA A 439 -15.25 -22.21 13.69
CA ALA A 439 -14.28 -22.91 12.85
C ALA A 439 -14.41 -24.44 12.98
N LEU A 440 -14.25 -25.18 11.87
CA LEU A 440 -14.27 -26.63 11.81
C LEU A 440 -12.95 -27.24 12.32
N ILE A 441 -12.57 -26.91 13.56
CA ILE A 441 -11.37 -27.42 14.20
C ILE A 441 -11.62 -27.58 15.70
N GLY A 442 -11.16 -28.67 16.28
CA GLY A 442 -11.27 -28.91 17.72
C GLY A 442 -12.71 -28.91 18.22
N ASP A 443 -13.05 -28.04 19.15
CA ASP A 443 -14.40 -27.92 19.73
C ASP A 443 -15.32 -27.04 18.88
N VAL A 444 -16.07 -27.65 17.99
CA VAL A 444 -16.94 -26.95 17.00
C VAL A 444 -18.25 -26.51 17.66
N ARG A 445 -18.20 -25.61 18.63
CA ARG A 445 -19.38 -25.02 19.29
C ARG A 445 -19.35 -23.50 19.17
N PRO A 446 -20.52 -22.84 18.95
CA PRO A 446 -20.58 -21.39 18.90
C PRO A 446 -20.06 -20.76 20.20
N HIS A 447 -19.15 -19.79 20.06
CA HIS A 447 -18.50 -19.12 21.17
C HIS A 447 -18.48 -17.60 21.00
N ALA A 448 -18.24 -16.88 22.09
CA ALA A 448 -18.18 -15.42 22.09
C ALA A 448 -16.77 -14.94 22.44
N ILE A 449 -16.31 -13.96 21.66
CA ILE A 449 -15.00 -13.35 21.83
C ILE A 449 -15.19 -11.88 22.22
N LYS A 450 -14.63 -11.47 23.37
CA LYS A 450 -14.65 -10.11 23.87
C LYS A 450 -13.24 -9.65 24.14
N VAL A 451 -12.70 -8.81 23.24
CA VAL A 451 -11.30 -8.39 23.29
C VAL A 451 -11.18 -6.88 23.12
N GLY A 452 -10.46 -6.26 24.03
CA GLY A 452 -10.00 -4.88 23.95
C GLY A 452 -8.61 -4.81 23.33
N TYR A 453 -8.36 -3.77 22.55
CA TYR A 453 -7.05 -3.44 22.00
C TYR A 453 -6.70 -2.01 22.42
N VAL A 454 -5.50 -1.83 22.91
CA VAL A 454 -4.94 -0.50 23.16
C VAL A 454 -3.62 -0.38 22.42
N GLY A 455 -3.40 0.74 21.75
CA GLY A 455 -2.24 0.91 20.89
C GLY A 455 -1.74 2.33 20.79
N ILE A 456 -0.48 2.42 20.40
CA ILE A 456 0.22 3.66 20.05
C ILE A 456 0.81 3.49 18.68
N ASN A 457 0.46 4.40 17.78
CA ASN A 457 0.91 4.39 16.41
C ASN A 457 1.58 5.72 16.07
N GLY A 458 2.56 5.70 15.20
CA GLY A 458 3.22 6.90 14.71
C GLY A 458 3.51 6.81 13.23
N ASP A 459 3.38 7.94 12.54
CA ASP A 459 3.72 8.06 11.12
C ASP A 459 4.22 9.45 10.80
N GLY A 460 5.24 9.53 9.93
CA GLY A 460 5.79 10.79 9.49
C GLY A 460 7.29 10.74 9.27
N HIS A 461 7.97 11.89 9.44
CA HIS A 461 9.40 11.99 9.22
C HIS A 461 10.15 12.70 10.34
N LEU A 462 11.36 12.25 10.59
CA LEU A 462 12.33 12.84 11.51
C LEU A 462 13.56 13.31 10.70
N GLY A 463 13.49 14.52 10.16
CA GLY A 463 14.47 15.00 9.19
C GLY A 463 14.33 14.26 7.86
N ARG A 464 15.36 13.49 7.45
CA ARG A 464 15.35 12.66 6.23
C ARG A 464 14.82 11.24 6.44
N LEU A 465 14.67 10.82 7.67
CA LEU A 465 14.18 9.49 8.01
C LEU A 465 12.67 9.51 8.08
N ASN A 466 12.01 8.77 7.21
CA ASN A 466 10.61 8.45 7.35
C ASN A 466 10.46 7.32 8.37
N LEU A 467 9.52 7.43 9.28
CA LEU A 467 9.29 6.48 10.35
C LEU A 467 7.79 6.21 10.48
N THR A 468 7.43 4.93 10.39
CA THR A 468 6.11 4.43 10.81
C THR A 468 6.32 3.40 11.90
N ASN A 469 5.56 3.49 12.97
CA ASN A 469 5.59 2.50 14.04
C ASN A 469 4.21 2.24 14.60
N SER A 470 3.99 1.03 15.08
CA SER A 470 2.75 0.61 15.73
C SER A 470 3.06 -0.39 16.83
N TYR A 471 2.38 -0.24 17.95
CA TYR A 471 2.36 -1.22 19.03
C TYR A 471 0.93 -1.37 19.54
N TYR A 472 0.48 -2.62 19.68
CA TYR A 472 -0.82 -2.95 20.25
C TYR A 472 -0.70 -4.04 21.31
N TYR A 473 -1.51 -3.89 22.34
CA TYR A 473 -1.79 -4.91 23.35
C TYR A 473 -3.26 -5.28 23.27
N ALA A 474 -3.53 -6.59 23.11
CA ALA A 474 -4.87 -7.14 23.09
C ALA A 474 -5.12 -7.93 24.39
N PHE A 475 -6.29 -7.71 25.00
CA PHE A 475 -6.69 -8.33 26.26
C PHE A 475 -8.18 -8.63 26.28
N GLY A 476 -8.56 -9.74 26.90
CA GLY A 476 -9.96 -10.11 26.95
C GLY A 476 -10.18 -11.60 27.22
N ARG A 477 -11.22 -12.13 26.63
CA ARG A 477 -11.56 -13.54 26.77
C ARG A 477 -12.29 -14.09 25.55
N ASP A 478 -12.06 -15.34 25.27
CA ASP A 478 -12.87 -16.20 24.43
C ASP A 478 -13.53 -17.23 25.36
N ASP A 479 -14.85 -17.29 25.35
CA ASP A 479 -15.59 -18.15 26.29
C ASP A 479 -15.47 -19.65 25.95
N ARG A 480 -14.96 -19.98 24.75
CA ARG A 480 -14.66 -21.34 24.33
C ARG A 480 -13.81 -21.35 23.05
N ASN A 481 -12.51 -21.29 23.21
CA ASN A 481 -11.63 -21.36 22.04
C ASN A 481 -11.71 -22.75 21.38
N PRO A 482 -11.91 -22.85 20.06
CA PRO A 482 -12.05 -24.15 19.38
C PRO A 482 -10.83 -25.05 19.53
N ILE A 483 -9.62 -24.49 19.45
CA ILE A 483 -8.35 -25.23 19.54
C ILE A 483 -8.09 -25.68 20.99
N ALA A 484 -8.21 -24.75 21.94
CA ALA A 484 -7.99 -25.05 23.35
C ALA A 484 -9.12 -25.93 23.96
N GLY A 485 -10.31 -25.99 23.34
CA GLY A 485 -11.47 -26.73 23.81
C GLY A 485 -12.09 -26.21 25.13
N ARG A 486 -11.70 -25.01 25.55
CA ARG A 486 -12.06 -24.40 26.85
C ARG A 486 -12.12 -22.88 26.80
N PRO A 487 -12.64 -22.20 27.83
CA PRO A 487 -12.50 -20.78 27.98
C PRO A 487 -11.04 -20.38 28.12
N VAL A 488 -10.64 -19.26 27.43
CA VAL A 488 -9.28 -18.74 27.49
C VAL A 488 -9.27 -17.23 27.77
N HIS A 489 -8.24 -16.79 28.47
CA HIS A 489 -7.93 -15.39 28.67
C HIS A 489 -6.95 -14.90 27.60
N VAL A 490 -7.33 -13.86 26.89
CA VAL A 490 -6.49 -13.25 25.87
C VAL A 490 -5.54 -12.25 26.50
N SER A 491 -4.26 -12.38 26.19
CA SER A 491 -3.20 -11.42 26.56
C SER A 491 -2.09 -11.51 25.54
N SER A 492 -2.11 -10.65 24.53
CA SER A 492 -1.20 -10.73 23.39
C SER A 492 -0.76 -9.37 22.85
N GLN A 493 0.34 -9.35 22.15
CA GLN A 493 1.02 -8.14 21.72
C GLN A 493 1.44 -8.22 20.24
N MET A 494 1.51 -7.05 19.60
CA MET A 494 2.16 -6.89 18.30
C MET A 494 2.97 -5.61 18.25
N ALA A 495 4.02 -5.61 17.45
CA ALA A 495 4.82 -4.43 17.14
C ALA A 495 5.22 -4.41 15.66
N ALA A 496 5.19 -3.21 15.09
CA ALA A 496 5.62 -2.98 13.72
C ALA A 496 6.45 -1.69 13.65
N VAL A 497 7.55 -1.71 12.91
CA VAL A 497 8.37 -0.54 12.66
C VAL A 497 8.82 -0.58 11.21
N GLU A 498 8.64 0.53 10.50
CA GLU A 498 9.18 0.74 9.16
C GLU A 498 9.96 2.04 9.14
N THR A 499 11.17 1.99 8.61
CA THR A 499 12.01 3.15 8.36
C THR A 499 12.33 3.24 6.88
N SER A 500 12.37 4.45 6.33
CA SER A 500 12.82 4.65 4.97
C SER A 500 13.56 5.97 4.78
N ILE A 501 14.46 5.98 3.80
CA ILE A 501 15.24 7.16 3.41
C ILE A 501 15.07 7.36 1.91
N ASP A 502 14.71 8.58 1.53
CA ASP A 502 14.61 9.00 0.14
C ASP A 502 15.95 9.54 -0.35
N HIS A 503 16.41 9.06 -1.50
CA HIS A 503 17.59 9.53 -2.18
C HIS A 503 17.32 9.66 -3.66
N ASP A 504 17.06 10.88 -4.13
CA ASP A 504 16.62 11.20 -5.49
C ASP A 504 15.37 10.39 -5.89
N TYR A 505 15.50 9.53 -6.90
CA TYR A 505 14.43 8.65 -7.38
C TYR A 505 14.34 7.28 -6.67
N LEU A 506 15.14 7.08 -5.63
CA LEU A 506 15.18 5.85 -4.86
C LEU A 506 14.68 6.08 -3.44
N ARG A 507 13.91 5.13 -2.94
CA ARG A 507 13.58 5.01 -1.52
C ARG A 507 14.07 3.67 -1.01
N PHE A 508 14.94 3.68 -0.02
CA PHE A 508 15.38 2.49 0.70
C PHE A 508 14.50 2.32 1.94
N ARG A 509 14.01 1.11 2.16
CA ARG A 509 13.08 0.80 3.23
C ARG A 509 13.54 -0.43 3.99
N GLY A 510 13.45 -0.37 5.33
CA GLY A 510 13.63 -1.49 6.23
C GLY A 510 12.43 -1.59 7.18
N SER A 511 11.83 -2.77 7.29
CA SER A 511 10.67 -2.97 8.16
C SER A 511 10.83 -4.20 9.03
N PHE A 512 10.26 -4.14 10.21
CA PHE A 512 10.17 -5.24 11.16
C PHE A 512 8.73 -5.35 11.65
N PHE A 513 8.21 -6.57 11.66
CA PHE A 513 6.90 -6.91 12.22
C PHE A 513 7.04 -8.10 13.17
N TRP A 514 6.41 -7.99 14.30
CA TRP A 514 6.26 -9.05 15.28
C TRP A 514 4.82 -9.14 15.76
N ALA A 515 4.27 -10.34 15.74
CA ALA A 515 3.04 -10.71 16.43
C ALA A 515 3.32 -11.88 17.36
N GLN A 516 2.88 -11.76 18.59
CA GLN A 516 3.05 -12.80 19.60
C GLN A 516 2.31 -14.08 19.20
N GLY A 517 2.91 -15.24 19.46
CA GLY A 517 2.31 -16.56 19.30
C GLY A 517 2.03 -17.21 20.65
N ASP A 518 1.10 -18.13 20.67
CA ASP A 518 0.74 -18.92 21.83
C ASP A 518 1.75 -20.03 22.09
N LYS A 519 2.11 -20.24 23.35
CA LYS A 519 3.08 -21.25 23.75
C LYS A 519 2.44 -22.58 24.10
N ASN A 520 1.18 -22.57 24.57
CA ASN A 520 0.50 -23.77 25.03
C ASN A 520 -0.96 -23.77 24.56
N PRO A 521 -1.26 -24.37 23.42
CA PRO A 521 -2.58 -24.31 22.79
C PRO A 521 -3.69 -24.97 23.58
N THR A 522 -3.38 -25.68 24.68
CA THR A 522 -4.35 -26.46 25.48
C THR A 522 -4.63 -25.86 26.86
N ASP A 523 -3.96 -24.80 27.26
CA ASP A 523 -4.19 -24.16 28.55
C ASP A 523 -5.33 -23.10 28.50
N SER A 524 -5.47 -22.30 29.54
CA SER A 524 -6.49 -21.26 29.66
C SER A 524 -5.98 -19.87 29.26
N GLN A 525 -4.78 -19.76 28.71
CA GLN A 525 -4.20 -18.52 28.24
C GLN A 525 -4.07 -18.55 26.72
N ALA A 526 -4.46 -17.48 26.05
CA ALA A 526 -4.32 -17.32 24.60
C ALA A 526 -3.42 -16.12 24.34
N ASN A 527 -2.17 -16.39 23.99
CA ASN A 527 -1.15 -15.37 23.82
C ASN A 527 -0.84 -15.07 22.35
N GLY A 528 -1.44 -15.74 21.39
CA GLY A 528 -1.30 -15.46 19.97
C GLY A 528 -2.04 -14.19 19.59
N PHE A 529 -1.37 -13.24 18.94
CA PHE A 529 -2.01 -12.00 18.53
C PHE A 529 -2.86 -12.22 17.28
N ASP A 530 -4.09 -11.70 17.31
CA ASP A 530 -4.96 -11.63 16.16
C ASP A 530 -5.73 -10.30 16.12
N ALA A 531 -6.10 -9.86 14.94
CA ALA A 531 -6.78 -8.59 14.68
C ALA A 531 -8.31 -8.76 14.63
N ILE A 532 -9.05 -7.69 14.48
CA ILE A 532 -10.50 -7.72 14.23
C ILE A 532 -10.76 -8.05 12.76
N PHE A 533 -10.30 -7.15 11.88
CA PHE A 533 -10.41 -7.27 10.44
C PHE A 533 -9.29 -6.44 9.80
N ASP A 534 -8.10 -7.03 9.69
CA ASP A 534 -6.91 -6.36 9.21
C ASP A 534 -6.85 -6.28 7.67
N ASP A 535 -6.22 -5.24 7.14
CA ASP A 535 -5.83 -5.11 5.75
C ASP A 535 -4.51 -4.33 5.67
N PRO A 536 -3.39 -4.94 6.11
CA PRO A 536 -2.17 -4.22 6.37
C PRO A 536 -1.42 -3.87 5.08
N ASN A 537 -1.19 -2.57 4.88
CA ASN A 537 -0.25 -2.08 3.87
C ASN A 537 1.15 -1.99 4.48
N PHE A 538 1.82 -3.12 4.63
CA PHE A 538 3.10 -3.26 5.32
C PHE A 538 3.92 -4.40 4.70
N VAL A 539 5.24 -4.40 4.84
CA VAL A 539 6.20 -5.44 4.37
C VAL A 539 6.00 -5.90 2.92
N GLY A 540 5.73 -4.94 2.04
CA GLY A 540 5.44 -5.18 0.62
C GLY A 540 3.95 -5.12 0.26
N GLY A 541 3.03 -5.17 1.24
CA GLY A 541 1.59 -5.02 1.05
C GLY A 541 1.06 -5.99 -0.02
N GLN A 542 0.28 -5.47 -0.96
CA GLN A 542 -0.32 -6.26 -2.05
C GLN A 542 0.69 -6.99 -2.97
N PHE A 543 1.96 -6.60 -2.95
CA PHE A 543 3.01 -7.25 -3.76
C PHE A 543 3.64 -8.45 -3.04
N SER A 544 3.60 -8.52 -1.71
CA SER A 544 4.12 -9.66 -0.94
C SER A 544 3.31 -10.93 -1.22
N PHE A 545 4.01 -12.05 -1.44
CA PHE A 545 3.35 -13.35 -1.58
C PHE A 545 2.57 -13.71 -0.32
N TRP A 546 3.19 -13.52 0.85
CA TRP A 546 2.61 -13.88 2.14
C TRP A 546 1.34 -13.09 2.46
N ASN A 547 1.36 -11.77 2.24
CA ASN A 547 0.21 -10.92 2.51
C ASN A 547 -0.95 -11.18 1.53
N ARG A 548 -0.63 -11.32 0.23
CA ARG A 548 -1.65 -11.42 -0.82
C ARG A 548 -2.42 -12.74 -0.81
N ASN A 549 -1.75 -13.85 -0.47
CA ASN A 549 -2.31 -15.18 -0.66
C ASN A 549 -2.83 -15.81 0.64
N GLY A 550 -4.06 -16.33 0.59
CA GLY A 550 -4.54 -17.24 1.62
C GLY A 550 -3.88 -18.62 1.46
N ILE A 551 -3.35 -19.17 2.56
CA ILE A 551 -2.71 -20.48 2.62
C ILE A 551 -3.49 -21.37 3.58
N ARG A 552 -4.04 -22.47 3.07
CA ARG A 552 -4.83 -23.41 3.86
C ARG A 552 -3.95 -24.48 4.53
N LEU A 553 -4.33 -24.91 5.72
CA LEU A 553 -3.75 -26.07 6.37
C LEU A 553 -4.45 -27.36 5.92
N THR A 554 -3.67 -28.43 5.71
CA THR A 554 -4.18 -29.74 5.30
C THR A 554 -5.08 -30.34 6.38
N GLN A 555 -6.17 -30.96 5.99
CA GLN A 555 -7.10 -31.69 6.87
C GLN A 555 -7.66 -30.87 8.03
N THR A 556 -7.69 -29.56 7.88
CA THR A 556 -8.28 -28.66 8.88
C THR A 556 -9.29 -27.73 8.22
N GLY A 557 -10.22 -27.21 8.99
CA GLY A 557 -11.16 -26.19 8.56
C GLY A 557 -10.58 -24.77 8.62
N VAL A 558 -9.24 -24.61 8.77
CA VAL A 558 -8.61 -23.30 8.98
C VAL A 558 -7.47 -23.04 7.99
N GLY A 559 -7.14 -21.76 7.81
CA GLY A 559 -5.98 -21.31 7.04
C GLY A 559 -4.78 -21.04 7.94
N LEU A 560 -3.58 -21.25 7.43
CA LEU A 560 -2.36 -20.77 8.06
C LEU A 560 -2.33 -19.24 8.08
N VAL A 561 -2.59 -18.63 6.94
CA VAL A 561 -2.74 -17.17 6.78
C VAL A 561 -3.90 -16.88 5.84
N GLN A 562 -4.59 -15.79 6.07
CA GLN A 562 -5.70 -15.34 5.24
C GLN A 562 -5.20 -14.37 4.15
N ALA A 563 -5.92 -14.28 3.02
CA ALA A 563 -5.60 -13.29 1.99
C ALA A 563 -5.73 -11.86 2.54
N ASN A 564 -4.81 -11.00 2.17
CA ASN A 564 -4.68 -9.62 2.66
C ASN A 564 -4.52 -9.55 4.19
N SER A 565 -3.79 -10.51 4.77
CA SER A 565 -3.37 -10.52 6.17
C SER A 565 -1.92 -11.00 6.29
N ILE A 566 -1.20 -10.48 7.26
CA ILE A 566 0.17 -10.95 7.57
C ILE A 566 0.20 -11.90 8.76
N LEU A 567 -0.91 -12.05 9.47
CA LEU A 567 -1.02 -12.86 10.69
C LEU A 567 -1.31 -14.33 10.35
N PRO A 568 -0.54 -15.28 10.88
CA PRO A 568 -0.86 -16.70 10.80
C PRO A 568 -1.92 -17.08 11.85
N SER A 569 -3.15 -16.58 11.64
CA SER A 569 -4.20 -16.54 12.66
C SER A 569 -4.93 -17.86 12.90
N LEU A 570 -4.76 -18.85 12.04
CA LEU A 570 -5.50 -20.13 12.09
C LEU A 570 -7.03 -19.94 12.12
N ARG A 571 -7.54 -18.96 11.39
CA ARG A 571 -8.98 -18.74 11.21
C ARG A 571 -9.55 -19.64 10.11
N SER A 572 -10.81 -19.96 10.21
CA SER A 572 -11.56 -20.58 9.11
C SER A 572 -11.67 -19.65 7.89
N SER A 573 -11.96 -18.38 8.13
CA SER A 573 -12.05 -17.31 7.15
C SER A 573 -11.79 -15.96 7.83
N LYS A 574 -11.09 -15.04 7.17
CA LYS A 574 -10.92 -13.68 7.66
C LYS A 574 -12.25 -12.92 7.67
N ILE A 575 -13.02 -13.08 6.58
CA ILE A 575 -14.21 -12.28 6.33
C ILE A 575 -15.48 -12.83 6.99
N GLU A 576 -15.58 -14.13 7.22
CA GLU A 576 -16.77 -14.80 7.78
C GLU A 576 -16.49 -15.51 9.12
N GLY A 577 -15.22 -15.88 9.42
CA GLY A 577 -14.81 -16.54 10.64
C GLY A 577 -14.58 -15.59 11.81
N GLN A 578 -14.17 -16.12 12.96
CA GLN A 578 -13.87 -15.37 14.17
C GLN A 578 -12.37 -15.22 14.37
N ALA A 579 -11.97 -14.21 15.16
CA ALA A 579 -10.58 -14.06 15.61
C ALA A 579 -10.13 -15.28 16.44
N ASN A 580 -8.85 -15.62 16.35
CA ASN A 580 -8.30 -16.74 17.11
C ASN A 580 -6.95 -16.38 17.71
N PHE A 581 -6.90 -16.39 19.04
CA PHE A 581 -5.72 -16.01 19.82
C PHE A 581 -4.85 -17.22 20.22
N VAL A 582 -5.23 -18.42 19.82
CA VAL A 582 -4.40 -19.64 19.90
C VAL A 582 -3.76 -19.87 18.53
N ASN A 583 -2.73 -19.11 18.23
CA ASN A 583 -2.08 -19.09 16.92
C ASN A 583 -0.55 -18.97 17.06
N PRO A 584 0.22 -19.26 16.01
CA PRO A 584 1.69 -19.31 16.12
C PRO A 584 2.36 -17.94 16.20
N GLY A 585 1.70 -16.85 15.83
CA GLY A 585 2.36 -15.56 15.70
C GLY A 585 3.52 -15.57 14.69
N ILE A 586 4.15 -14.42 14.46
CA ILE A 586 5.13 -14.29 13.37
C ILE A 586 6.18 -13.22 13.67
N PHE A 587 7.38 -13.40 13.12
CA PHE A 587 8.38 -12.39 12.86
C PHE A 587 8.53 -12.18 11.36
N ILE A 588 8.55 -10.95 10.90
CA ILE A 588 8.85 -10.58 9.52
C ILE A 588 9.96 -9.53 9.52
N TYR A 589 11.02 -9.79 8.78
CA TYR A 589 12.11 -8.85 8.51
C TYR A 589 12.05 -8.49 7.04
N ASN A 590 11.92 -7.22 6.73
CA ASN A 590 11.79 -6.71 5.37
C ASN A 590 12.92 -5.77 4.99
N ALA A 591 13.40 -5.91 3.77
CA ALA A 591 14.20 -4.91 3.07
C ALA A 591 13.52 -4.60 1.73
N GLY A 592 13.36 -3.32 1.43
CA GLY A 592 12.68 -2.88 0.22
C GLY A 592 13.38 -1.71 -0.46
N VAL A 593 13.18 -1.62 -1.78
CA VAL A 593 13.62 -0.48 -2.58
C VAL A 593 12.49 -0.07 -3.50
N ASP A 594 12.08 1.19 -3.42
CA ASP A 594 11.15 1.80 -4.35
C ASP A 594 11.94 2.67 -5.35
N VAL A 595 11.60 2.58 -6.62
CA VAL A 595 12.31 3.28 -7.71
C VAL A 595 11.29 4.03 -8.56
N GLU A 596 11.38 5.34 -8.61
CA GLU A 596 10.65 6.16 -9.59
C GLU A 596 11.43 6.12 -10.91
N VAL A 597 11.19 5.05 -11.72
CA VAL A 597 11.90 4.81 -12.99
C VAL A 597 11.68 5.95 -13.98
N THR A 598 10.45 6.40 -14.06
CA THR A 598 10.02 7.60 -14.79
C THR A 598 8.85 8.23 -14.06
N GLN A 599 8.42 9.42 -14.45
CA GLN A 599 7.20 10.04 -13.91
C GLN A 599 5.94 9.15 -14.05
N ARG A 600 5.95 8.18 -14.98
CA ARG A 600 4.84 7.27 -15.27
C ARG A 600 5.00 5.91 -14.63
N ILE A 601 6.21 5.49 -14.31
CA ILE A 601 6.52 4.13 -13.88
C ILE A 601 7.24 4.17 -12.55
N LYS A 602 6.62 3.54 -11.55
CA LYS A 602 7.22 3.23 -10.26
C LYS A 602 7.42 1.73 -10.14
N ALA A 603 8.61 1.31 -9.74
CA ALA A 603 8.92 -0.07 -9.41
C ALA A 603 9.16 -0.22 -7.90
N VAL A 604 8.75 -1.36 -7.34
CA VAL A 604 8.90 -1.68 -5.92
C VAL A 604 9.48 -3.09 -5.81
N LEU A 605 10.60 -3.21 -5.13
CA LEU A 605 11.23 -4.50 -4.83
C LEU A 605 11.20 -4.73 -3.32
N ASN A 606 10.73 -5.93 -2.88
CA ASN A 606 10.74 -6.31 -1.48
C ASN A 606 11.32 -7.70 -1.29
N LEU A 607 12.03 -7.86 -0.20
CA LEU A 607 12.52 -9.14 0.31
C LEU A 607 12.10 -9.28 1.76
N ASN A 608 11.30 -10.30 2.06
CA ASN A 608 10.86 -10.64 3.42
C ASN A 608 11.49 -11.95 3.85
N TYR A 609 12.02 -11.98 5.07
CA TYR A 609 12.31 -13.21 5.80
C TYR A 609 11.24 -13.44 6.85
N LEU A 610 10.57 -14.61 6.78
CA LEU A 610 9.40 -14.95 7.58
C LEU A 610 9.74 -16.10 8.53
N ARG A 611 9.30 -15.96 9.79
CA ARG A 611 9.53 -16.95 10.83
C ARG A 611 8.36 -16.97 11.82
N PHE A 612 7.87 -18.16 12.18
CA PHE A 612 6.92 -18.32 13.29
C PHE A 612 7.53 -17.86 14.62
N HIS A 613 6.73 -17.17 15.43
CA HIS A 613 7.15 -16.86 16.80
C HIS A 613 7.06 -18.11 17.69
N ARG A 614 5.98 -18.89 17.52
CA ARG A 614 5.71 -20.17 18.19
C ARG A 614 5.25 -21.20 17.17
N THR A 615 5.44 -22.47 17.43
CA THR A 615 5.01 -23.55 16.54
C THR A 615 4.05 -24.52 17.21
N GLU A 616 3.93 -24.44 18.53
CA GLU A 616 3.11 -25.33 19.35
C GLU A 616 1.63 -25.38 18.92
N PRO A 617 0.96 -24.28 18.51
CA PRO A 617 -0.40 -24.36 17.98
C PRO A 617 -0.49 -25.15 16.67
N LEU A 618 0.51 -25.03 15.80
CA LEU A 618 0.56 -25.78 14.55
C LEU A 618 0.81 -27.27 14.81
N GLU A 619 1.75 -27.58 15.70
CA GLU A 619 2.07 -28.95 16.11
C GLU A 619 0.83 -29.67 16.67
N TYR A 620 0.07 -28.97 17.52
CA TYR A 620 -1.17 -29.50 18.10
C TYR A 620 -2.26 -29.73 17.04
N VAL A 621 -2.52 -28.74 16.20
CA VAL A 621 -3.58 -28.78 15.18
C VAL A 621 -3.31 -29.81 14.09
N LEU A 622 -2.04 -30.00 13.72
CA LEU A 622 -1.61 -30.90 12.66
C LEU A 622 -1.19 -32.29 13.19
N PHE A 623 -1.25 -32.49 14.50
CA PHE A 623 -0.80 -33.75 15.17
C PHE A 623 0.65 -34.09 14.80
N GLN A 624 1.54 -33.09 14.79
CA GLN A 624 2.96 -33.25 14.49
C GLN A 624 3.81 -32.97 15.73
N ASN A 625 4.89 -33.73 15.91
CA ASN A 625 5.74 -33.59 17.10
C ASN A 625 6.63 -32.36 17.08
N ARG A 626 7.04 -31.91 15.92
CA ARG A 626 7.97 -30.81 15.77
C ARG A 626 7.81 -30.10 14.43
N ILE A 627 7.49 -28.83 14.50
CA ILE A 627 7.51 -27.92 13.35
C ILE A 627 8.60 -26.87 13.59
N ARG A 628 9.49 -26.68 12.61
CA ARG A 628 10.55 -25.66 12.71
C ARG A 628 9.99 -24.27 12.47
N HIS A 629 10.65 -23.25 13.00
CA HIS A 629 10.13 -21.87 12.94
C HIS A 629 10.23 -21.19 11.57
N GLU A 630 11.11 -21.63 10.68
CA GLU A 630 11.40 -20.97 9.41
C GLU A 630 10.25 -21.15 8.42
N ILE A 631 9.54 -20.04 8.09
CA ILE A 631 8.51 -20.02 7.04
C ILE A 631 9.16 -19.94 5.67
N GLY A 632 10.12 -19.03 5.50
CA GLY A 632 10.88 -18.91 4.25
C GLY A 632 11.18 -17.47 3.84
N TRP A 633 11.53 -17.33 2.54
CA TRP A 633 11.85 -16.07 1.92
C TRP A 633 10.79 -15.68 0.90
N ASP A 634 10.19 -14.50 1.05
CA ASP A 634 9.23 -13.91 0.13
C ASP A 634 9.92 -12.78 -0.62
N LEU A 635 10.10 -12.96 -1.93
CA LEU A 635 10.63 -11.96 -2.84
C LEU A 635 9.52 -11.46 -3.75
N SER A 636 9.35 -10.14 -3.84
CA SER A 636 8.31 -9.55 -4.67
C SER A 636 8.78 -8.33 -5.46
N LEU A 637 8.23 -8.21 -6.66
CA LEU A 637 8.41 -7.08 -7.56
C LEU A 637 7.04 -6.52 -7.94
N GLY A 638 6.85 -5.23 -7.73
CA GLY A 638 5.68 -4.49 -8.14
C GLY A 638 6.01 -3.41 -9.16
N VAL A 639 5.12 -3.16 -10.12
CA VAL A 639 5.22 -2.06 -11.07
C VAL A 639 3.89 -1.34 -11.13
N ALA A 640 3.89 -0.05 -10.83
CA ALA A 640 2.75 0.83 -11.04
C ALA A 640 3.02 1.71 -12.26
N TYR A 641 2.10 1.73 -13.22
CA TYR A 641 2.20 2.46 -14.47
C TYR A 641 0.99 3.38 -14.67
N ARG A 642 1.24 4.64 -14.94
CA ARG A 642 0.26 5.68 -15.25
C ARG A 642 0.48 6.17 -16.68
N PRO A 643 -0.12 5.54 -17.68
CA PRO A 643 0.19 5.79 -19.10
C PRO A 643 -0.01 7.25 -19.54
N LEU A 644 -0.99 7.92 -18.94
CA LEU A 644 -1.35 9.31 -19.29
C LEU A 644 -0.88 10.33 -18.24
N LEU A 645 -0.05 9.95 -17.28
CA LEU A 645 0.34 10.76 -16.10
C LEU A 645 -0.83 11.21 -15.22
N ILE A 646 -2.01 10.67 -15.44
CA ILE A 646 -3.23 10.94 -14.69
C ILE A 646 -3.64 9.69 -13.92
N ASN A 647 -4.40 9.85 -12.86
CA ASN A 647 -4.86 8.73 -12.05
C ASN A 647 -6.16 8.07 -12.58
N ASN A 648 -6.70 8.56 -13.68
CA ASN A 648 -7.92 8.00 -14.30
C ASN A 648 -7.66 6.66 -15.00
N VAL A 649 -6.41 6.41 -15.40
CA VAL A 649 -5.97 5.11 -15.92
C VAL A 649 -4.72 4.71 -15.16
N THR A 650 -4.80 3.66 -14.39
CA THR A 650 -3.67 3.09 -13.66
C THR A 650 -3.55 1.61 -13.95
N MET A 651 -2.34 1.14 -14.13
CA MET A 651 -2.02 -0.26 -14.30
C MET A 651 -1.03 -0.67 -13.22
N THR A 652 -1.29 -1.81 -12.60
CA THR A 652 -0.42 -2.37 -11.58
C THR A 652 -0.09 -3.81 -11.93
N PHE A 653 1.17 -4.14 -11.91
CA PHE A 653 1.66 -5.49 -12.14
C PHE A 653 2.47 -5.95 -10.95
N GLY A 654 2.27 -7.17 -10.52
CA GLY A 654 2.99 -7.75 -9.40
C GLY A 654 3.45 -9.18 -9.72
N ALA A 655 4.65 -9.48 -9.26
CA ALA A 655 5.23 -10.83 -9.27
C ALA A 655 5.80 -11.11 -7.89
N ALA A 656 5.34 -12.15 -7.25
CA ALA A 656 5.80 -12.54 -5.93
C ALA A 656 6.11 -14.03 -5.87
N THR A 657 7.06 -14.40 -5.04
CA THR A 657 7.45 -15.80 -4.84
C THR A 657 7.83 -16.05 -3.41
N LEU A 658 7.36 -17.17 -2.87
CA LEU A 658 7.78 -17.70 -1.58
C LEU A 658 8.65 -18.94 -1.81
N LYS A 659 9.90 -18.88 -1.36
CA LYS A 659 10.76 -20.05 -1.21
C LYS A 659 10.48 -20.68 0.15
N PRO A 660 9.83 -21.85 0.21
CA PRO A 660 9.48 -22.48 1.48
C PRO A 660 10.70 -22.79 2.36
N GLY A 661 10.66 -22.34 3.59
CA GLY A 661 11.62 -22.70 4.64
C GLY A 661 11.32 -24.07 5.25
N ARG A 662 12.14 -24.47 6.21
CA ARG A 662 12.05 -25.79 6.82
C ARG A 662 10.73 -25.98 7.59
N GLY A 663 10.28 -24.99 8.35
CA GLY A 663 9.03 -25.06 9.10
C GLY A 663 7.80 -25.09 8.21
N PHE A 664 7.80 -24.31 7.11
CA PHE A 664 6.72 -24.36 6.14
C PHE A 664 6.62 -25.73 5.46
N ARG A 665 7.76 -26.37 5.15
CA ARG A 665 7.78 -27.74 4.62
C ARG A 665 7.29 -28.77 5.63
N ASP A 666 7.67 -28.63 6.89
CA ASP A 666 7.21 -29.52 7.95
C ASP A 666 5.67 -29.56 8.05
N ILE A 667 4.99 -28.43 7.83
CA ILE A 667 3.51 -28.34 7.83
C ILE A 667 2.87 -29.26 6.77
N TYR A 668 3.50 -29.38 5.59
CA TYR A 668 2.94 -30.10 4.44
C TYR A 668 3.62 -31.45 4.15
N THR A 669 4.35 -32.00 5.11
CA THR A 669 4.97 -33.31 5.03
C THR A 669 4.66 -34.12 6.26
N ASP A 670 4.42 -35.43 6.09
CA ASP A 670 4.21 -36.36 7.21
C ASP A 670 5.53 -36.83 7.85
N ALA A 671 6.66 -36.25 7.45
CA ALA A 671 7.99 -36.69 7.91
C ALA A 671 8.24 -36.51 9.40
N ASN A 672 7.40 -35.77 10.10
CA ASN A 672 7.50 -35.52 11.54
C ASN A 672 6.43 -36.25 12.40
N ARG A 673 5.59 -37.06 11.79
CA ARG A 673 4.66 -37.89 12.59
C ARG A 673 5.45 -38.97 13.34
N ASP A 674 5.25 -39.02 14.65
CA ASP A 674 5.66 -40.19 15.45
C ASP A 674 4.82 -41.38 15.01
N CYS A 675 5.35 -42.16 14.11
CA CYS A 675 4.76 -43.46 13.79
C CYS A 675 5.20 -44.47 14.80
N PRO A 676 4.27 -45.03 15.61
CA PRO A 676 4.61 -46.14 16.45
C PRO A 676 5.22 -47.25 15.59
N PRO A 677 6.28 -47.94 16.06
CA PRO A 677 6.98 -48.96 15.30
C PRO A 677 6.09 -50.08 14.75
N ASN A 678 4.91 -50.29 15.36
CA ASN A 678 3.92 -51.32 14.97
C ASN A 678 2.89 -50.79 13.93
N LEU A 679 2.95 -49.52 13.50
CA LEU A 679 2.03 -48.92 12.54
C LEU A 679 2.76 -48.28 11.35
N ILE A 680 4.01 -48.64 11.10
CA ILE A 680 4.85 -48.10 10.04
C ILE A 680 4.20 -48.26 8.66
N GLU A 681 3.44 -49.31 8.41
CA GLU A 681 2.69 -49.51 7.17
C GLU A 681 1.59 -48.44 6.91
N PHE A 682 1.08 -47.83 7.97
CA PHE A 682 0.05 -46.78 7.88
C PHE A 682 0.63 -45.37 7.92
N CYS A 683 1.93 -45.25 8.10
CA CYS A 683 2.66 -43.99 8.21
C CYS A 683 3.56 -43.73 7.02
N THR A 684 3.34 -44.36 5.88
CA THR A 684 3.99 -43.94 4.64
C THR A 684 3.65 -42.48 4.40
N PRO A 685 4.65 -41.66 4.06
CA PRO A 685 4.38 -40.27 3.62
C PRO A 685 3.43 -40.39 2.45
N ASP A 686 2.14 -40.19 2.66
CA ASP A 686 1.27 -39.92 1.56
C ASP A 686 1.87 -38.68 0.88
N ASP A 687 2.17 -38.78 -0.40
CA ASP A 687 2.60 -37.68 -1.22
C ASP A 687 1.52 -36.62 -1.13
N VAL A 688 1.65 -35.76 -0.13
CA VAL A 688 0.88 -34.51 -0.11
C VAL A 688 1.19 -33.87 -1.45
N ASN A 689 0.20 -33.67 -2.27
CA ASN A 689 0.30 -33.19 -3.67
C ASN A 689 1.00 -31.82 -3.82
N ILE A 690 1.55 -31.31 -2.76
CA ILE A 690 2.36 -30.11 -2.72
C ILE A 690 3.79 -30.57 -2.54
N ASN A 691 4.54 -30.64 -3.63
CA ASN A 691 5.98 -30.79 -3.50
C ASN A 691 6.50 -29.59 -2.66
N PRO A 692 6.86 -29.81 -1.36
CA PRO A 692 7.22 -28.71 -0.46
C PRO A 692 8.53 -28.00 -0.86
N ASN A 693 9.22 -28.52 -1.88
CA ASN A 693 10.41 -27.94 -2.46
C ASN A 693 10.11 -27.05 -3.67
N LYS A 694 8.89 -27.11 -4.22
CA LYS A 694 8.52 -26.23 -5.32
C LYS A 694 8.33 -24.79 -4.85
N LEU A 695 8.83 -23.87 -5.66
CA LEU A 695 8.61 -22.44 -5.46
C LEU A 695 7.11 -22.11 -5.58
N LEU A 696 6.58 -21.43 -4.58
CA LEU A 696 5.25 -20.87 -4.62
C LEU A 696 5.33 -19.48 -5.27
N PHE A 697 4.33 -19.12 -6.07
CA PHE A 697 4.34 -17.84 -6.78
C PHE A 697 2.96 -17.22 -6.93
N ASN A 698 2.95 -15.93 -7.17
CA ASN A 698 1.78 -15.15 -7.54
C ASN A 698 2.19 -14.13 -8.59
N LEU A 699 1.45 -14.08 -9.70
CA LEU A 699 1.60 -13.09 -10.76
C LEU A 699 0.24 -12.42 -10.95
N PHE A 700 0.18 -11.11 -10.91
CA PHE A 700 -1.07 -10.41 -11.17
C PHE A 700 -0.87 -9.15 -12.00
N GLY A 701 -1.93 -8.83 -12.74
CA GLY A 701 -2.07 -7.57 -13.45
C GLY A 701 -3.43 -6.96 -13.13
N GLN A 702 -3.46 -5.69 -12.80
CA GLN A 702 -4.67 -4.92 -12.55
C GLN A 702 -4.69 -3.71 -13.46
N VAL A 703 -5.83 -3.47 -14.11
CA VAL A 703 -6.11 -2.24 -14.84
C VAL A 703 -7.31 -1.57 -14.18
N LYS A 704 -7.15 -0.31 -13.83
CA LYS A 704 -8.18 0.49 -13.18
C LYS A 704 -8.48 1.74 -13.99
N PHE A 705 -9.76 1.92 -14.32
CA PHE A 705 -10.30 3.13 -14.93
C PHE A 705 -11.15 3.86 -13.90
N ILE A 706 -10.99 5.18 -13.80
CA ILE A 706 -11.74 6.03 -12.88
C ILE A 706 -12.28 7.21 -13.70
N PHE A 707 -13.63 7.33 -13.70
CA PHE A 707 -14.34 8.51 -14.20
C PHE A 707 -14.67 9.46 -13.05
#